data_73c97d38b3a3ef17acb0efc4dad915bb
#
_entry.id   73c97d38b3a3ef17acb0efc4dad915bb
#
_cell.length_a   1.000
_cell.length_b   1.000
_cell.length_c   1.000
_cell.angle_alpha   90.00
_cell.angle_beta   90.00
_cell.angle_gamma   90.00
#
_symmetry.space_group_name_H-M   'P 1'
#
loop_
_entity.id
_entity.type
_entity.pdbx_description
1 polymer ?
#
loop_
_entity_poly.entity_id
_entity_poly.type
_entity_poly.pdbx_seq_one_letter_code
_entity_poly.pdbx_strand_id
1 'polypeptide(L)'
;MKIEFDPILSDLNEPQRQAVLHTNGPLLILAGAGSGKTRALTHRIARLIRDGVPPWQILAVTFTNKAANEMKERIKNLLQIIDVSDVQTSKLVNQQTSKLPTMGTFHSICARILRKDYEHLGRSRNFVIYDETDQEKLMKLVLNEMHIDFEELKPRTVLGHIGRMKCEALSPKDARKDAVSERMHRIISAYEKYQARLLQANALDFDDLLLETIRLLREVPEVLDRYRRTWQYIHVDEYQDTNHSQYLLIKLLAEGRRNICVIGDPDQSIYAFRGADIRNILEFEKDYPDSARIKLEKNYRSTQIILDASDRVIAQNPRRPQKKMWTERKEGPKISINEVEDEQGEAGEAIKKIEELSGKNVKLNDQVILYRTNAQSRLFEEACMRAGLPYRIIGGVKFYQRREVKDILAYLHIILNPHNTLSLLRILNVPARKIGKTTIERIQAFGEKENMDLWDCISNAAQISGLAETMKQRIIGFSELVSKLRELSSSDNVANLTLKLLDATDMEKWLRDGTDEGESRWENVKELMTVMHKYDSLDPQTSLSSFLEEAALVSEVDKLSEAKDDALTLMTLHLCKGLEFEHVIIAGCEEGLFPHSQSHFDNEQLEEERRLMYVGMTRAKTHLTIMHARQRMLWGELQANSPSRFLSDLPEHTIERRSSGILSSFALASKAGMEKAEKGTLEPFHQEYVNAEFNQELGANDFEINQDNAEMEENSRVSHPKFGTGTVAKKRGDIIDVRFDSGERKSFALSIAPIRLI
;
A
#
# COMPACT_ATOMS: atom_id res chain seq x y z
N MET A 1 34.47 6.21 -44.06
CA MET A 1 33.67 5.19 -43.38
C MET A 1 32.25 5.71 -43.30
N LYS A 2 31.33 5.17 -44.10
CA LYS A 2 29.91 5.49 -43.95
C LYS A 2 29.50 4.96 -42.57
N ILE A 3 29.02 5.84 -41.70
CA ILE A 3 28.36 5.44 -40.43
C ILE A 3 27.10 4.75 -40.91
N GLU A 4 27.10 3.40 -40.89
CA GLU A 4 25.89 2.61 -41.14
C GLU A 4 24.90 2.99 -40.06
N PHE A 5 23.75 3.50 -40.49
CA PHE A 5 22.64 3.85 -39.58
C PHE A 5 22.14 2.59 -38.94
N ASP A 6 22.42 2.40 -37.63
CA ASP A 6 21.95 1.29 -36.83
C ASP A 6 20.63 1.67 -36.14
N PRO A 7 19.48 1.19 -36.64
CA PRO A 7 18.18 1.57 -36.11
C PRO A 7 17.95 1.13 -34.65
N ILE A 8 18.72 0.15 -34.15
CA ILE A 8 18.65 -0.25 -32.73
C ILE A 8 19.36 0.76 -31.82
N LEU A 9 20.41 1.43 -32.33
CA LEU A 9 21.27 2.29 -31.52
C LEU A 9 20.98 3.78 -31.73
N SER A 10 20.32 4.17 -32.84
CA SER A 10 20.15 5.57 -33.25
C SER A 10 19.48 6.44 -32.18
N ASP A 11 18.48 5.91 -31.52
CA ASP A 11 17.65 6.64 -30.55
C ASP A 11 18.11 6.49 -29.09
N LEU A 12 19.27 5.84 -28.85
CA LEU A 12 19.79 5.60 -27.52
C LEU A 12 20.85 6.66 -27.16
N ASN A 13 20.85 7.07 -25.90
CA ASN A 13 21.95 7.84 -25.34
C ASN A 13 23.19 6.95 -25.11
N GLU A 14 24.36 7.57 -24.87
CA GLU A 14 25.60 6.85 -24.74
C GLU A 14 25.61 5.74 -23.68
N PRO A 15 25.16 5.95 -22.42
CA PRO A 15 25.06 4.86 -21.43
C PRO A 15 24.09 3.74 -21.85
N GLN A 16 22.96 4.08 -22.49
CA GLN A 16 22.03 3.08 -23.02
C GLN A 16 22.67 2.27 -24.15
N ARG A 17 23.46 2.92 -25.05
CA ARG A 17 24.23 2.23 -26.11
C ARG A 17 25.25 1.28 -25.51
N GLN A 18 26.01 1.72 -24.51
CA GLN A 18 26.94 0.85 -23.79
C GLN A 18 26.24 -0.38 -23.18
N ALA A 19 25.08 -0.20 -22.54
CA ALA A 19 24.30 -1.30 -22.01
C ALA A 19 23.80 -2.29 -23.09
N VAL A 20 23.43 -1.79 -24.26
CA VAL A 20 23.02 -2.61 -25.41
C VAL A 20 24.18 -3.35 -26.05
N LEU A 21 25.35 -2.72 -26.12
CA LEU A 21 26.57 -3.27 -26.76
C LEU A 21 27.32 -4.25 -25.85
N HIS A 22 27.12 -4.22 -24.55
CA HIS A 22 27.74 -5.16 -23.62
C HIS A 22 27.08 -6.54 -23.74
N THR A 23 27.55 -7.40 -24.62
CA THR A 23 26.88 -8.65 -24.99
C THR A 23 27.13 -9.81 -24.01
N ASN A 24 28.35 -9.94 -23.49
CA ASN A 24 28.77 -11.10 -22.68
C ASN A 24 29.16 -10.73 -21.25
N GLY A 25 28.97 -11.66 -20.32
CA GLY A 25 29.30 -11.49 -18.91
C GLY A 25 28.18 -10.82 -18.09
N PRO A 26 28.38 -10.73 -16.77
CA PRO A 26 27.40 -10.10 -15.87
C PRO A 26 27.34 -8.58 -16.08
N LEU A 27 26.12 -8.06 -16.11
CA LEU A 27 25.87 -6.63 -16.29
C LEU A 27 24.85 -6.15 -15.27
N LEU A 28 25.22 -5.15 -14.49
CA LEU A 28 24.33 -4.40 -13.61
C LEU A 28 24.02 -3.04 -14.23
N ILE A 29 22.74 -2.77 -14.52
CA ILE A 29 22.27 -1.47 -14.98
C ILE A 29 21.55 -0.78 -13.85
N LEU A 30 22.20 0.20 -13.22
CA LEU A 30 21.59 1.07 -12.22
C LEU A 30 20.86 2.22 -12.93
N ALA A 31 19.55 2.17 -12.94
CA ALA A 31 18.75 3.05 -13.78
C ALA A 31 17.77 3.85 -12.94
N GLY A 32 17.92 5.18 -12.88
CA GLY A 32 16.99 6.03 -12.14
C GLY A 32 15.58 6.05 -12.72
N ALA A 33 14.68 6.73 -12.01
CA ALA A 33 13.30 6.93 -12.45
C ALA A 33 13.29 7.62 -13.83
N GLY A 34 12.42 7.17 -14.75
CA GLY A 34 12.26 7.80 -16.08
C GLY A 34 13.49 7.76 -16.98
N SER A 35 14.51 6.95 -16.69
CA SER A 35 15.76 6.86 -17.47
C SER A 35 15.70 5.93 -18.69
N GLY A 36 14.55 5.30 -18.94
CA GLY A 36 14.36 4.40 -20.07
C GLY A 36 14.89 2.98 -19.82
N LYS A 37 14.77 2.45 -18.60
CA LYS A 37 15.11 1.07 -18.22
C LYS A 37 14.63 0.05 -19.25
N THR A 38 13.32 -0.03 -19.44
CA THR A 38 12.68 -1.00 -20.34
C THR A 38 13.14 -0.81 -21.79
N ARG A 39 13.43 0.45 -22.20
CA ARG A 39 13.97 0.75 -23.53
C ARG A 39 15.36 0.12 -23.71
N ALA A 40 16.28 0.36 -22.77
CA ALA A 40 17.63 -0.21 -22.85
C ALA A 40 17.58 -1.75 -22.88
N LEU A 41 16.71 -2.37 -22.06
CA LEU A 41 16.55 -3.82 -22.00
C LEU A 41 15.99 -4.41 -23.30
N THR A 42 14.94 -3.82 -23.88
CA THR A 42 14.33 -4.29 -25.14
C THR A 42 15.25 -4.13 -26.33
N HIS A 43 16.00 -3.00 -26.41
CA HIS A 43 17.00 -2.79 -27.46
C HIS A 43 18.18 -3.77 -27.33
N ARG A 44 18.62 -4.08 -26.09
CA ARG A 44 19.65 -5.09 -25.85
C ARG A 44 19.21 -6.48 -26.35
N ILE A 45 17.99 -6.89 -26.03
CA ILE A 45 17.43 -8.18 -26.47
C ILE A 45 17.32 -8.20 -28.00
N ALA A 46 16.80 -7.14 -28.62
CA ALA A 46 16.69 -7.04 -30.07
C ALA A 46 18.09 -7.08 -30.74
N ARG A 47 19.09 -6.44 -30.12
CA ARG A 47 20.49 -6.47 -30.59
C ARG A 47 21.08 -7.88 -30.54
N LEU A 48 20.91 -8.62 -29.44
CA LEU A 48 21.39 -10.00 -29.33
C LEU A 48 20.79 -10.89 -30.43
N ILE A 49 19.49 -10.74 -30.71
CA ILE A 49 18.81 -11.50 -31.78
C ILE A 49 19.40 -11.15 -33.14
N ARG A 50 19.61 -9.86 -33.44
CA ARG A 50 20.22 -9.41 -34.68
C ARG A 50 21.64 -9.93 -34.85
N ASP A 51 22.38 -9.98 -33.77
CA ASP A 51 23.79 -10.50 -33.77
C ASP A 51 23.85 -12.03 -33.85
N GLY A 52 22.70 -12.70 -34.07
CA GLY A 52 22.59 -14.14 -34.33
C GLY A 52 22.31 -15.01 -33.11
N VAL A 53 22.02 -14.42 -31.94
CA VAL A 53 21.58 -15.20 -30.77
C VAL A 53 20.15 -15.69 -31.01
N PRO A 54 19.93 -17.03 -31.03
CA PRO A 54 18.58 -17.57 -31.20
C PRO A 54 17.62 -17.09 -30.10
N PRO A 55 16.40 -16.63 -30.43
CA PRO A 55 15.46 -16.10 -29.44
C PRO A 55 15.17 -17.04 -28.26
N TRP A 56 15.14 -18.36 -28.49
CA TRP A 56 14.93 -19.34 -27.43
C TRP A 56 16.08 -19.46 -26.41
N GLN A 57 17.26 -18.89 -26.73
CA GLN A 57 18.39 -18.81 -25.80
C GLN A 57 18.31 -17.60 -24.87
N ILE A 58 17.31 -16.77 -25.01
CA ILE A 58 17.11 -15.57 -24.22
C ILE A 58 15.92 -15.77 -23.27
N LEU A 59 16.19 -15.58 -21.98
CA LEU A 59 15.17 -15.49 -20.93
C LEU A 59 15.07 -14.04 -20.46
N ALA A 60 13.86 -13.47 -20.44
CA ALA A 60 13.60 -12.16 -19.89
C ALA A 60 12.46 -12.23 -18.85
N VAL A 61 12.77 -11.85 -17.63
CA VAL A 61 11.87 -11.93 -16.47
C VAL A 61 11.50 -10.53 -16.02
N THR A 62 10.21 -10.31 -15.76
CA THR A 62 9.68 -9.06 -15.24
C THR A 62 8.80 -9.31 -14.01
N PHE A 63 8.41 -8.24 -13.32
CA PHE A 63 7.60 -8.36 -12.11
C PHE A 63 6.10 -8.54 -12.42
N THR A 64 5.58 -7.95 -13.51
CA THR A 64 4.16 -7.98 -13.85
C THR A 64 3.88 -8.51 -15.26
N ASN A 65 2.71 -9.13 -15.46
CA ASN A 65 2.28 -9.58 -16.78
C ASN A 65 2.13 -8.41 -17.77
N LYS A 66 1.72 -7.23 -17.29
CA LYS A 66 1.64 -6.02 -18.12
C LYS A 66 3.01 -5.65 -18.67
N ALA A 67 4.03 -5.58 -17.82
CA ALA A 67 5.40 -5.28 -18.23
C ALA A 67 5.96 -6.34 -19.20
N ALA A 68 5.67 -7.63 -18.97
CA ALA A 68 6.06 -8.71 -19.88
C ALA A 68 5.43 -8.56 -21.26
N ASN A 69 4.14 -8.21 -21.34
CA ASN A 69 3.45 -8.01 -22.61
C ASN A 69 3.95 -6.75 -23.33
N GLU A 70 4.14 -5.66 -22.63
CA GLU A 70 4.72 -4.43 -23.19
C GLU A 70 6.14 -4.67 -23.75
N MET A 71 6.97 -5.41 -23.02
CA MET A 71 8.29 -5.81 -23.48
C MET A 71 8.23 -6.64 -24.75
N LYS A 72 7.30 -7.61 -24.85
CA LYS A 72 7.06 -8.43 -26.06
C LYS A 72 6.73 -7.58 -27.27
N GLU A 73 5.78 -6.66 -27.13
CA GLU A 73 5.36 -5.80 -28.23
C GLU A 73 6.50 -4.86 -28.68
N ARG A 74 7.24 -4.29 -27.74
CA ARG A 74 8.38 -3.42 -28.06
C ARG A 74 9.48 -4.19 -28.83
N ILE A 75 9.84 -5.40 -28.39
CA ILE A 75 10.83 -6.23 -29.07
C ILE A 75 10.33 -6.62 -30.46
N LYS A 76 9.06 -7.02 -30.60
CA LYS A 76 8.47 -7.33 -31.89
C LYS A 76 8.55 -6.17 -32.88
N ASN A 77 8.21 -4.96 -32.43
CA ASN A 77 8.29 -3.75 -33.24
C ASN A 77 9.73 -3.44 -33.67
N LEU A 78 10.71 -3.57 -32.75
CA LEU A 78 12.12 -3.37 -33.05
C LEU A 78 12.63 -4.38 -34.09
N LEU A 79 12.24 -5.65 -34.00
CA LEU A 79 12.62 -6.68 -34.96
C LEU A 79 12.01 -6.44 -36.34
N GLN A 80 10.78 -5.94 -36.43
CA GLN A 80 10.14 -5.57 -37.70
C GLN A 80 10.88 -4.42 -38.42
N ILE A 81 11.36 -3.43 -37.66
CA ILE A 81 12.16 -2.31 -38.23
C ILE A 81 13.47 -2.84 -38.81
N ILE A 82 14.09 -3.84 -38.19
CA ILE A 82 15.34 -4.46 -38.67
C ILE A 82 15.11 -5.23 -39.97
N ASP A 83 14.02 -6.02 -40.03
CA ASP A 83 13.68 -6.82 -41.21
C ASP A 83 13.46 -5.96 -42.47
N VAL A 84 12.96 -4.74 -42.31
CA VAL A 84 12.74 -3.79 -43.43
C VAL A 84 14.02 -3.11 -43.91
N SER A 85 15.01 -2.94 -43.01
CA SER A 85 16.24 -2.17 -43.33
C SER A 85 17.40 -3.01 -43.92
N ASP A 86 17.33 -4.35 -43.82
CA ASP A 86 18.47 -5.21 -44.19
C ASP A 86 18.05 -6.45 -44.99
N VAL A 87 18.06 -6.33 -46.33
CA VAL A 87 17.60 -7.36 -47.28
C VAL A 87 18.50 -8.62 -47.27
N GLN A 88 19.76 -8.54 -46.77
CA GLN A 88 20.66 -9.70 -46.70
C GLN A 88 20.49 -10.54 -45.44
N THR A 89 20.11 -9.95 -44.34
CA THR A 89 19.80 -10.66 -43.07
C THR A 89 18.40 -11.23 -43.02
N SER A 90 17.49 -10.78 -43.90
CA SER A 90 16.06 -11.16 -43.93
C SER A 90 15.84 -12.67 -44.08
N LYS A 91 16.69 -13.43 -44.76
CA LYS A 91 16.53 -14.90 -44.89
C LYS A 91 16.88 -15.67 -43.63
N LEU A 92 17.83 -15.23 -42.83
CA LEU A 92 18.19 -15.83 -41.53
C LEU A 92 17.22 -15.39 -40.45
N VAL A 93 16.79 -14.15 -40.49
CA VAL A 93 15.80 -13.57 -39.54
C VAL A 93 14.42 -14.15 -39.76
N ASN A 94 13.95 -14.31 -41.02
CA ASN A 94 12.63 -14.88 -41.33
C ASN A 94 12.43 -16.34 -40.87
N GLN A 95 13.51 -17.15 -40.78
CA GLN A 95 13.42 -18.51 -40.20
C GLN A 95 13.53 -18.52 -38.65
N GLN A 96 14.18 -17.49 -38.04
CA GLN A 96 14.40 -17.40 -36.59
C GLN A 96 13.38 -16.53 -35.87
N THR A 97 12.79 -15.50 -36.50
CA THR A 97 11.84 -14.55 -35.93
C THR A 97 10.45 -15.11 -35.69
N SER A 98 10.16 -16.34 -36.12
CA SER A 98 8.91 -17.01 -35.77
C SER A 98 8.75 -17.34 -34.29
N LYS A 99 9.82 -17.18 -33.47
CA LYS A 99 9.78 -17.43 -32.03
C LYS A 99 10.40 -16.25 -31.26
N LEU A 100 9.58 -15.56 -30.50
CA LEU A 100 10.04 -14.54 -29.52
C LEU A 100 10.86 -15.20 -28.39
N PRO A 101 11.70 -14.44 -27.68
CA PRO A 101 12.35 -14.89 -26.46
C PRO A 101 11.38 -15.47 -25.42
N THR A 102 11.91 -16.27 -24.51
CA THR A 102 11.12 -16.70 -23.35
C THR A 102 10.94 -15.52 -22.42
N MET A 103 9.71 -14.98 -22.36
CA MET A 103 9.38 -13.82 -21.53
C MET A 103 8.18 -14.09 -20.65
N GLY A 104 8.20 -13.54 -19.42
CA GLY A 104 7.11 -13.67 -18.46
C GLY A 104 7.47 -13.16 -17.07
N THR A 105 6.55 -13.37 -16.13
CA THR A 105 6.84 -13.18 -14.71
C THR A 105 7.56 -14.40 -14.14
N PHE A 106 8.23 -14.26 -13.00
CA PHE A 106 8.87 -15.37 -12.29
C PHE A 106 7.93 -16.58 -12.17
N HIS A 107 6.73 -16.38 -11.65
CA HIS A 107 5.74 -17.45 -11.47
C HIS A 107 5.33 -18.13 -12.79
N SER A 108 5.15 -17.35 -13.87
CA SER A 108 4.80 -17.92 -15.16
C SER A 108 5.92 -18.78 -15.78
N ILE A 109 7.19 -18.41 -15.54
CA ILE A 109 8.34 -19.17 -15.96
C ILE A 109 8.43 -20.48 -15.13
N CYS A 110 8.30 -20.36 -13.81
CA CYS A 110 8.30 -21.53 -12.89
C CYS A 110 7.18 -22.51 -13.23
N ALA A 111 5.96 -22.04 -13.43
CA ALA A 111 4.84 -22.89 -13.83
C ALA A 111 5.13 -23.64 -15.14
N ARG A 112 5.76 -23.00 -16.14
CA ARG A 112 6.15 -23.67 -17.40
C ARG A 112 7.22 -24.72 -17.19
N ILE A 113 8.22 -24.46 -16.33
CA ILE A 113 9.27 -25.44 -15.98
C ILE A 113 8.61 -26.64 -15.32
N LEU A 114 7.80 -26.44 -14.28
CA LEU A 114 7.13 -27.52 -13.55
C LEU A 114 6.15 -28.29 -14.45
N ARG A 115 5.36 -27.63 -15.31
CA ARG A 115 4.49 -28.32 -16.28
C ARG A 115 5.27 -29.22 -17.21
N LYS A 116 6.55 -28.99 -17.45
CA LYS A 116 7.39 -29.81 -18.31
C LYS A 116 8.13 -30.90 -17.56
N ASP A 117 8.65 -30.62 -16.38
CA ASP A 117 9.72 -31.41 -15.76
C ASP A 117 9.41 -31.90 -14.32
N TYR A 118 8.23 -31.65 -13.77
CA TYR A 118 7.89 -31.97 -12.39
C TYR A 118 7.91 -33.47 -12.08
N GLU A 119 7.75 -34.31 -13.12
CA GLU A 119 7.81 -35.78 -13.00
C GLU A 119 9.17 -36.27 -12.54
N HIS A 120 10.26 -35.53 -12.78
CA HIS A 120 11.59 -35.88 -12.25
C HIS A 120 11.65 -35.86 -10.70
N LEU A 121 10.74 -35.14 -10.05
CA LEU A 121 10.56 -35.18 -8.60
C LEU A 121 9.48 -36.15 -8.14
N GLY A 122 9.00 -37.05 -9.02
CA GLY A 122 7.93 -37.99 -8.71
C GLY A 122 6.55 -37.30 -8.54
N ARG A 123 6.34 -36.11 -9.16
CA ARG A 123 5.15 -35.30 -9.06
C ARG A 123 4.41 -35.23 -10.40
N SER A 124 3.08 -35.09 -10.34
CA SER A 124 2.29 -34.92 -11.56
C SER A 124 2.45 -33.52 -12.15
N ARG A 125 2.57 -33.46 -13.47
CA ARG A 125 2.57 -32.18 -14.24
C ARG A 125 1.22 -31.47 -14.21
N ASN A 126 0.13 -32.19 -13.93
CA ASN A 126 -1.24 -31.66 -13.96
C ASN A 126 -1.66 -31.09 -12.59
N PHE A 127 -0.75 -30.39 -11.92
CA PHE A 127 -1.05 -29.73 -10.66
C PHE A 127 -2.02 -28.55 -10.84
N VAL A 128 -2.80 -28.29 -9.79
CA VAL A 128 -3.66 -27.10 -9.69
C VAL A 128 -2.91 -26.00 -8.93
N ILE A 129 -3.12 -24.74 -9.32
CA ILE A 129 -2.55 -23.60 -8.58
C ILE A 129 -3.67 -23.04 -7.69
N TYR A 130 -3.46 -23.08 -6.37
CA TYR A 130 -4.40 -22.57 -5.39
C TYR A 130 -4.26 -21.05 -5.25
N ASP A 131 -5.38 -20.34 -5.41
CA ASP A 131 -5.46 -18.92 -5.11
C ASP A 131 -5.57 -18.66 -3.59
N GLU A 132 -5.59 -17.39 -3.18
CA GLU A 132 -5.67 -17.00 -1.76
C GLU A 132 -6.92 -17.59 -1.05
N THR A 133 -8.04 -17.69 -1.77
CA THR A 133 -9.28 -18.25 -1.23
C THR A 133 -9.15 -19.74 -0.97
N ASP A 134 -8.50 -20.47 -1.89
CA ASP A 134 -8.28 -21.91 -1.75
C ASP A 134 -7.25 -22.20 -0.67
N GLN A 135 -6.18 -21.41 -0.59
CA GLN A 135 -5.18 -21.48 0.48
C GLN A 135 -5.84 -21.28 1.86
N GLU A 136 -6.69 -20.25 2.01
CA GLU A 136 -7.39 -19.99 3.28
C GLU A 136 -8.33 -21.14 3.67
N LYS A 137 -9.07 -21.71 2.72
CA LYS A 137 -9.93 -22.89 2.97
C LYS A 137 -9.10 -24.10 3.41
N LEU A 138 -7.98 -24.34 2.73
CA LEU A 138 -7.09 -25.46 3.07
C LEU A 138 -6.47 -25.25 4.45
N MET A 139 -6.02 -24.04 4.78
CA MET A 139 -5.46 -23.73 6.09
C MET A 139 -6.48 -23.91 7.22
N LYS A 140 -7.76 -23.54 7.00
CA LYS A 140 -8.85 -23.82 7.96
C LYS A 140 -9.01 -25.32 8.22
N LEU A 141 -8.91 -26.15 7.18
CA LEU A 141 -8.94 -27.60 7.33
C LEU A 141 -7.73 -28.11 8.15
N VAL A 142 -6.53 -27.62 7.83
CA VAL A 142 -5.28 -27.98 8.53
C VAL A 142 -5.36 -27.63 10.03
N LEU A 143 -5.78 -26.41 10.38
CA LEU A 143 -5.90 -25.98 11.76
C LEU A 143 -6.97 -26.77 12.54
N ASN A 144 -8.09 -27.10 11.90
CA ASN A 144 -9.11 -27.98 12.48
C ASN A 144 -8.55 -29.39 12.76
N GLU A 145 -7.77 -29.97 11.87
CA GLU A 145 -7.10 -31.26 12.06
C GLU A 145 -6.04 -31.24 13.17
N MET A 146 -5.48 -30.07 13.44
CA MET A 146 -4.54 -29.86 14.54
C MET A 146 -5.23 -29.53 15.86
N HIS A 147 -6.57 -29.47 15.87
CA HIS A 147 -7.38 -29.03 17.03
C HIS A 147 -6.97 -27.64 17.55
N ILE A 148 -6.54 -26.75 16.65
CA ILE A 148 -6.17 -25.36 16.96
C ILE A 148 -7.38 -24.47 16.70
N ASP A 149 -7.76 -23.68 17.70
CA ASP A 149 -8.83 -22.69 17.55
C ASP A 149 -8.37 -21.54 16.67
N PHE A 150 -9.24 -21.07 15.75
CA PHE A 150 -8.97 -19.92 14.88
C PHE A 150 -8.85 -18.60 15.65
N GLU A 151 -9.32 -18.55 16.88
CA GLU A 151 -9.10 -17.43 17.81
C GLU A 151 -7.63 -17.38 18.28
N GLU A 152 -6.99 -18.53 18.44
CA GLU A 152 -5.59 -18.62 18.82
C GLU A 152 -4.66 -18.39 17.63
N LEU A 153 -4.94 -19.03 16.49
CA LEU A 153 -4.17 -18.88 15.25
C LEU A 153 -5.11 -18.65 14.05
N LYS A 154 -5.24 -17.39 13.63
CA LYS A 154 -6.03 -17.05 12.47
C LYS A 154 -5.41 -17.66 11.19
N PRO A 155 -6.19 -18.31 10.31
CA PRO A 155 -5.69 -18.96 9.10
C PRO A 155 -4.82 -18.04 8.23
N ARG A 156 -5.24 -16.78 8.04
CA ARG A 156 -4.50 -15.79 7.25
C ARG A 156 -3.17 -15.41 7.88
N THR A 157 -3.12 -15.26 9.20
CA THR A 157 -1.87 -14.99 9.92
C THR A 157 -0.88 -16.13 9.73
N VAL A 158 -1.34 -17.39 9.82
CA VAL A 158 -0.50 -18.57 9.58
C VAL A 158 0.01 -18.57 8.14
N LEU A 159 -0.86 -18.33 7.16
CA LEU A 159 -0.47 -18.24 5.75
C LEU A 159 0.52 -17.10 5.50
N GLY A 160 0.36 -15.94 6.13
CA GLY A 160 1.31 -14.83 6.06
C GLY A 160 2.70 -15.20 6.57
N HIS A 161 2.80 -15.96 7.67
CA HIS A 161 4.08 -16.48 8.15
C HIS A 161 4.67 -17.53 7.19
N ILE A 162 3.85 -18.42 6.65
CA ILE A 162 4.26 -19.43 5.66
C ILE A 162 4.79 -18.74 4.40
N GLY A 163 4.07 -17.73 3.88
CA GLY A 163 4.50 -16.97 2.71
C GLY A 163 5.86 -16.30 2.92
N ARG A 164 6.10 -15.69 4.09
CA ARG A 164 7.43 -15.12 4.42
C ARG A 164 8.51 -16.20 4.44
N MET A 165 8.29 -17.35 5.09
CA MET A 165 9.23 -18.45 5.07
C MET A 165 9.50 -18.96 3.64
N LYS A 166 8.48 -19.03 2.80
CA LYS A 166 8.62 -19.42 1.38
C LYS A 166 9.39 -18.37 0.57
N CYS A 167 9.16 -17.07 0.81
CA CYS A 167 9.95 -16.00 0.19
C CYS A 167 11.43 -16.10 0.51
N GLU A 168 11.79 -16.55 1.74
CA GLU A 168 13.16 -16.83 2.17
C GLU A 168 13.69 -18.23 1.74
N ALA A 169 12.95 -18.95 0.92
CA ALA A 169 13.24 -20.31 0.48
C ALA A 169 13.41 -21.32 1.63
N LEU A 170 12.75 -21.12 2.76
CA LEU A 170 12.81 -22.01 3.92
C LEU A 170 11.76 -23.12 3.81
N SER A 171 12.21 -24.36 3.84
CA SER A 171 11.32 -25.49 4.05
C SER A 171 10.82 -25.52 5.52
N PRO A 172 9.73 -26.23 5.85
CA PRO A 172 9.30 -26.40 7.24
C PRO A 172 10.42 -26.92 8.15
N LYS A 173 11.29 -27.81 7.62
CA LYS A 173 12.42 -28.36 8.35
C LYS A 173 13.50 -27.30 8.64
N ASP A 174 13.75 -26.40 7.69
CA ASP A 174 14.74 -25.33 7.87
C ASP A 174 14.20 -24.26 8.82
N ALA A 175 12.96 -23.84 8.65
CA ALA A 175 12.30 -22.88 9.52
C ALA A 175 12.25 -23.33 11.00
N ARG A 176 12.20 -24.65 11.24
CA ARG A 176 12.18 -25.22 12.60
C ARG A 176 13.48 -25.01 13.36
N LYS A 177 14.62 -24.86 12.68
CA LYS A 177 15.93 -24.66 13.30
C LYS A 177 16.01 -23.28 14.01
N ASP A 178 15.33 -22.30 13.49
CA ASP A 178 15.39 -20.91 13.96
C ASP A 178 14.16 -20.52 14.79
N ALA A 179 13.24 -21.46 15.04
CA ALA A 179 12.03 -21.20 15.81
C ALA A 179 12.33 -21.04 17.31
N VAL A 180 12.04 -19.88 17.87
CA VAL A 180 12.30 -19.56 19.28
C VAL A 180 11.04 -19.67 20.16
N SER A 181 9.84 -19.46 19.60
CA SER A 181 8.60 -19.45 20.37
C SER A 181 7.71 -20.66 20.09
N GLU A 182 6.94 -21.10 21.09
CA GLU A 182 5.96 -22.19 20.94
C GLU A 182 4.93 -21.86 19.86
N ARG A 183 4.50 -20.61 19.76
CA ARG A 183 3.61 -20.16 18.69
C ARG A 183 4.23 -20.40 17.30
N MET A 184 5.52 -20.09 17.13
CA MET A 184 6.21 -20.33 15.86
C MET A 184 6.33 -21.84 15.55
N HIS A 185 6.61 -22.68 16.54
CA HIS A 185 6.60 -24.14 16.36
C HIS A 185 5.25 -24.66 15.89
N ARG A 186 4.13 -24.14 16.41
CA ARG A 186 2.79 -24.50 15.95
C ARG A 186 2.53 -24.04 14.52
N ILE A 187 2.95 -22.82 14.15
CA ILE A 187 2.87 -22.31 12.77
C ILE A 187 3.66 -23.20 11.81
N ILE A 188 4.86 -23.61 12.17
CA ILE A 188 5.69 -24.50 11.35
C ILE A 188 5.07 -25.89 11.23
N SER A 189 4.44 -26.41 12.29
CA SER A 189 3.70 -27.67 12.23
C SER A 189 2.47 -27.57 11.32
N ALA A 190 1.81 -26.40 11.31
CA ALA A 190 0.73 -26.11 10.35
C ALA A 190 1.28 -26.03 8.92
N TYR A 191 2.46 -25.43 8.72
CA TYR A 191 3.15 -25.39 7.44
C TYR A 191 3.46 -26.78 6.90
N GLU A 192 4.00 -27.69 7.73
CA GLU A 192 4.24 -29.09 7.33
C GLU A 192 2.96 -29.79 6.87
N LYS A 193 1.87 -29.68 7.65
CA LYS A 193 0.58 -30.27 7.28
C LYS A 193 -0.03 -29.61 6.04
N TYR A 194 0.08 -28.30 5.91
CA TYR A 194 -0.39 -27.55 4.75
C TYR A 194 0.29 -28.05 3.48
N GLN A 195 1.62 -28.21 3.49
CA GLN A 195 2.37 -28.77 2.37
C GLN A 195 1.99 -30.22 2.07
N ALA A 196 1.77 -31.03 3.10
CA ALA A 196 1.32 -32.41 2.90
C ALA A 196 -0.08 -32.47 2.24
N ARG A 197 -0.99 -31.56 2.61
CA ARG A 197 -2.33 -31.44 2.01
C ARG A 197 -2.30 -30.93 0.57
N LEU A 198 -1.48 -29.92 0.26
CA LEU A 198 -1.25 -29.45 -1.09
C LEU A 198 -0.75 -30.61 -1.97
N LEU A 199 0.20 -31.39 -1.45
CA LEU A 199 0.73 -32.55 -2.14
C LEU A 199 -0.33 -33.61 -2.43
N GLN A 200 -1.17 -33.94 -1.44
CA GLN A 200 -2.26 -34.91 -1.61
C GLN A 200 -3.28 -34.43 -2.66
N ALA A 201 -3.53 -33.13 -2.73
CA ALA A 201 -4.44 -32.52 -3.71
C ALA A 201 -3.77 -32.33 -5.08
N ASN A 202 -2.51 -32.71 -5.28
CA ASN A 202 -1.71 -32.35 -6.45
C ASN A 202 -1.82 -30.86 -6.78
N ALA A 203 -1.68 -30.01 -5.75
CA ALA A 203 -1.80 -28.58 -5.84
C ALA A 203 -0.51 -27.89 -5.38
N LEU A 204 -0.28 -26.69 -5.89
CA LEU A 204 0.79 -25.77 -5.48
C LEU A 204 0.14 -24.39 -5.21
N ASP A 205 0.62 -23.66 -4.23
CA ASP A 205 0.33 -22.25 -4.15
C ASP A 205 1.32 -21.42 -5.00
N PHE A 206 1.15 -20.08 -5.03
CA PHE A 206 2.02 -19.24 -5.84
C PHE A 206 3.49 -19.30 -5.42
N ASP A 207 3.76 -19.33 -4.12
CA ASP A 207 5.14 -19.40 -3.61
C ASP A 207 5.77 -20.76 -3.88
N ASP A 208 4.99 -21.84 -3.86
CA ASP A 208 5.44 -23.19 -4.21
C ASP A 208 5.94 -23.29 -5.66
N LEU A 209 5.40 -22.50 -6.58
CA LEU A 209 5.91 -22.47 -7.95
C LEU A 209 7.40 -22.13 -7.99
N LEU A 210 7.85 -21.20 -7.16
CA LEU A 210 9.27 -20.84 -7.04
C LEU A 210 10.04 -21.93 -6.31
N LEU A 211 9.56 -22.35 -5.13
CA LEU A 211 10.27 -23.31 -4.28
C LEU A 211 10.45 -24.68 -4.95
N GLU A 212 9.40 -25.21 -5.54
CA GLU A 212 9.48 -26.53 -6.23
C GLU A 212 10.32 -26.44 -7.51
N THR A 213 10.35 -25.27 -8.18
CA THR A 213 11.28 -25.06 -9.30
C THR A 213 12.73 -25.04 -8.80
N ILE A 214 13.03 -24.32 -7.72
CA ILE A 214 14.38 -24.30 -7.13
C ILE A 214 14.78 -25.70 -6.68
N ARG A 215 13.87 -26.43 -6.05
CA ARG A 215 14.07 -27.80 -5.63
C ARG A 215 14.36 -28.72 -6.81
N LEU A 216 13.55 -28.65 -7.87
CA LEU A 216 13.75 -29.43 -9.10
C LEU A 216 15.13 -29.18 -9.69
N LEU A 217 15.53 -27.91 -9.80
CA LEU A 217 16.82 -27.56 -10.38
C LEU A 217 18.01 -27.98 -9.50
N ARG A 218 17.85 -28.08 -8.18
CA ARG A 218 18.88 -28.53 -7.24
C ARG A 218 18.99 -30.07 -7.17
N GLU A 219 17.83 -30.75 -7.14
CA GLU A 219 17.79 -32.21 -6.97
C GLU A 219 18.01 -32.96 -8.29
N VAL A 220 17.79 -32.34 -9.45
CA VAL A 220 17.90 -32.95 -10.78
C VAL A 220 18.85 -32.11 -11.67
N PRO A 221 20.18 -32.36 -11.54
CA PRO A 221 21.18 -31.57 -12.27
C PRO A 221 21.01 -31.58 -13.79
N GLU A 222 20.51 -32.68 -14.36
CA GLU A 222 20.27 -32.82 -15.81
C GLU A 222 19.22 -31.80 -16.32
N VAL A 223 18.19 -31.55 -15.50
CA VAL A 223 17.17 -30.53 -15.80
C VAL A 223 17.80 -29.15 -15.73
N LEU A 224 18.59 -28.86 -14.68
CA LEU A 224 19.30 -27.58 -14.55
C LEU A 224 20.22 -27.34 -15.74
N ASP A 225 21.05 -28.31 -16.10
CA ASP A 225 21.98 -28.19 -17.21
C ASP A 225 21.29 -27.99 -18.55
N ARG A 226 20.12 -28.63 -18.74
CA ARG A 226 19.31 -28.40 -19.94
C ARG A 226 18.81 -26.95 -20.02
N TYR A 227 18.30 -26.37 -18.92
CA TYR A 227 17.85 -24.98 -18.89
C TYR A 227 19.03 -24.00 -19.04
N ARG A 228 20.19 -24.27 -18.44
CA ARG A 228 21.43 -23.49 -18.63
C ARG A 228 21.93 -23.51 -20.08
N ARG A 229 21.77 -24.63 -20.79
CA ARG A 229 22.08 -24.72 -22.24
C ARG A 229 21.02 -24.01 -23.07
N THR A 230 19.75 -24.05 -22.65
CA THR A 230 18.66 -23.38 -23.35
C THR A 230 18.73 -21.89 -23.16
N TRP A 231 18.79 -21.38 -21.93
CA TRP A 231 18.83 -19.96 -21.64
C TRP A 231 20.24 -19.49 -21.36
N GLN A 232 20.90 -19.06 -22.44
CA GLN A 232 22.29 -18.59 -22.39
C GLN A 232 22.41 -17.11 -22.01
N TYR A 233 21.33 -16.34 -22.17
CA TYR A 233 21.23 -14.93 -21.82
C TYR A 233 20.01 -14.71 -20.94
N ILE A 234 20.24 -14.21 -19.73
CA ILE A 234 19.21 -13.98 -18.72
C ILE A 234 19.08 -12.47 -18.47
N HIS A 235 17.87 -11.95 -18.57
CA HIS A 235 17.56 -10.55 -18.33
C HIS A 235 16.51 -10.45 -17.24
N VAL A 236 16.74 -9.61 -16.22
CA VAL A 236 15.81 -9.40 -15.11
C VAL A 236 15.53 -7.91 -14.97
N ASP A 237 14.26 -7.54 -15.17
CA ASP A 237 13.77 -6.17 -14.94
C ASP A 237 13.31 -5.98 -13.50
N GLU A 238 13.37 -4.73 -12.98
CA GLU A 238 12.98 -4.36 -11.62
C GLU A 238 13.64 -5.25 -10.54
N TYR A 239 14.94 -5.53 -10.70
CA TYR A 239 15.68 -6.49 -9.87
C TYR A 239 15.68 -6.15 -8.39
N GLN A 240 15.52 -4.88 -8.00
CA GLN A 240 15.40 -4.42 -6.61
C GLN A 240 14.14 -4.90 -5.90
N ASP A 241 13.14 -5.42 -6.64
CA ASP A 241 11.89 -5.94 -6.06
C ASP A 241 11.88 -7.46 -5.92
N THR A 242 12.98 -8.13 -6.25
CA THR A 242 13.08 -9.59 -6.12
C THR A 242 13.20 -10.02 -4.67
N ASN A 243 12.49 -11.11 -4.30
CA ASN A 243 12.67 -11.80 -3.04
C ASN A 243 13.82 -12.82 -3.10
N HIS A 244 14.18 -13.40 -1.96
CA HIS A 244 15.31 -14.34 -1.89
C HIS A 244 15.10 -15.61 -2.75
N SER A 245 13.88 -16.17 -2.82
CA SER A 245 13.58 -17.32 -3.69
C SER A 245 13.77 -16.99 -5.17
N GLN A 246 13.36 -15.81 -5.63
CA GLN A 246 13.57 -15.34 -6.99
C GLN A 246 15.05 -15.12 -7.30
N TYR A 247 15.78 -14.53 -6.36
CA TYR A 247 17.24 -14.40 -6.45
C TYR A 247 17.91 -15.75 -6.61
N LEU A 248 17.58 -16.74 -5.76
CA LEU A 248 18.15 -18.08 -5.84
C LEU A 248 17.88 -18.76 -7.19
N LEU A 249 16.66 -18.64 -7.71
CA LEU A 249 16.30 -19.18 -9.02
C LEU A 249 17.17 -18.60 -10.13
N ILE A 250 17.31 -17.28 -10.16
CA ILE A 250 18.14 -16.60 -11.16
C ILE A 250 19.61 -16.98 -11.02
N LYS A 251 20.12 -17.06 -9.79
CA LYS A 251 21.49 -17.46 -9.50
C LYS A 251 21.78 -18.88 -10.04
N LEU A 252 20.90 -19.85 -9.74
CA LEU A 252 21.02 -21.22 -10.25
C LEU A 252 21.07 -21.27 -11.79
N LEU A 253 20.21 -20.52 -12.47
CA LEU A 253 20.17 -20.52 -13.92
C LEU A 253 21.37 -19.79 -14.55
N ALA A 254 21.86 -18.73 -13.92
CA ALA A 254 22.92 -17.87 -14.46
C ALA A 254 24.34 -18.45 -14.29
N GLU A 255 24.59 -19.31 -13.29
CA GLU A 255 25.93 -19.81 -12.96
C GLU A 255 26.68 -20.46 -14.13
N GLY A 256 25.96 -21.03 -15.12
CA GLY A 256 26.59 -21.75 -16.22
C GLY A 256 27.39 -20.84 -17.17
N ARG A 257 26.73 -19.84 -17.76
CA ARG A 257 27.31 -18.93 -18.76
C ARG A 257 27.63 -17.53 -18.22
N ARG A 258 27.05 -17.16 -17.11
CA ARG A 258 27.18 -15.86 -16.45
C ARG A 258 26.76 -14.65 -17.31
N ASN A 259 26.05 -14.88 -18.44
CA ASN A 259 25.48 -13.80 -19.25
C ASN A 259 24.16 -13.34 -18.62
N ILE A 260 24.26 -12.71 -17.46
CA ILE A 260 23.14 -12.14 -16.72
C ILE A 260 23.17 -10.62 -16.83
N CYS A 261 22.03 -10.04 -17.20
CA CYS A 261 21.81 -8.61 -17.18
C CYS A 261 20.66 -8.29 -16.22
N VAL A 262 20.96 -7.62 -15.14
CA VAL A 262 19.95 -7.12 -14.19
C VAL A 262 19.81 -5.61 -14.32
N ILE A 263 18.58 -5.12 -14.33
CA ILE A 263 18.27 -3.70 -14.38
C ILE A 263 17.32 -3.34 -13.23
N GLY A 264 17.60 -2.23 -12.57
CA GLY A 264 16.76 -1.80 -11.47
C GLY A 264 17.15 -0.45 -10.91
N ASP A 265 16.34 0.01 -9.98
CA ASP A 265 16.52 1.23 -9.22
C ASP A 265 16.36 0.94 -7.71
N PRO A 266 17.45 0.86 -6.94
CA PRO A 266 17.35 0.66 -5.49
C PRO A 266 16.48 1.71 -4.78
N ASP A 267 16.43 2.94 -5.30
CA ASP A 267 15.59 4.01 -4.76
C ASP A 267 14.08 3.80 -5.03
N GLN A 268 13.71 2.80 -5.84
CA GLN A 268 12.33 2.41 -6.11
C GLN A 268 11.94 1.04 -5.51
N SER A 269 12.73 0.51 -4.57
CA SER A 269 12.38 -0.71 -3.83
C SER A 269 11.33 -0.37 -2.75
N ILE A 270 10.06 -0.72 -3.03
CA ILE A 270 8.90 -0.38 -2.19
C ILE A 270 7.98 -1.60 -1.93
N TYR A 271 8.51 -2.81 -2.02
CA TYR A 271 7.76 -4.05 -1.83
C TYR A 271 8.37 -4.99 -0.78
N ALA A 272 9.08 -4.42 0.23
CA ALA A 272 9.62 -5.23 1.34
C ALA A 272 8.51 -5.96 2.10
N PHE A 273 7.32 -5.36 2.24
CA PHE A 273 6.15 -6.02 2.82
C PHE A 273 5.69 -7.28 2.06
N ARG A 274 6.09 -7.43 0.78
CA ARG A 274 5.90 -8.64 -0.05
C ARG A 274 7.14 -9.51 -0.14
N GLY A 275 8.13 -9.30 0.74
CA GLY A 275 9.35 -10.08 0.80
C GLY A 275 10.45 -9.64 -0.19
N ALA A 276 10.31 -8.49 -0.86
CA ALA A 276 11.40 -7.94 -1.68
C ALA A 276 12.63 -7.62 -0.82
N ASP A 277 13.81 -7.99 -1.33
CA ASP A 277 15.07 -7.75 -0.64
C ASP A 277 15.99 -6.85 -1.49
N ILE A 278 16.10 -5.60 -1.08
CA ILE A 278 16.96 -4.62 -1.75
C ILE A 278 18.44 -5.05 -1.81
N ARG A 279 18.88 -5.94 -0.90
CA ARG A 279 20.25 -6.45 -0.89
C ARG A 279 20.59 -7.18 -2.17
N ASN A 280 19.62 -7.82 -2.83
CA ASN A 280 19.83 -8.52 -4.10
C ASN A 280 20.48 -7.63 -5.17
N ILE A 281 20.04 -6.39 -5.32
CA ILE A 281 20.63 -5.45 -6.27
C ILE A 281 21.88 -4.76 -5.71
N LEU A 282 21.91 -4.45 -4.41
CA LEU A 282 23.05 -3.77 -3.79
C LEU A 282 24.29 -4.67 -3.70
N GLU A 283 24.10 -5.98 -3.58
CA GLU A 283 25.17 -6.96 -3.42
C GLU A 283 25.47 -7.74 -4.72
N PHE A 284 24.84 -7.38 -5.83
CA PHE A 284 25.07 -8.06 -7.11
C PHE A 284 26.57 -8.16 -7.49
N GLU A 285 27.34 -7.10 -7.24
CA GLU A 285 28.80 -7.09 -7.52
C GLU A 285 29.59 -8.01 -6.57
N LYS A 286 29.05 -8.42 -5.42
CA LYS A 286 29.66 -9.45 -4.57
C LYS A 286 29.51 -10.85 -5.17
N ASP A 287 28.33 -11.16 -5.74
CA ASP A 287 28.09 -12.41 -6.45
C ASP A 287 28.81 -12.46 -7.80
N TYR A 288 28.96 -11.32 -8.45
CA TYR A 288 29.60 -11.18 -9.77
C TYR A 288 30.69 -10.09 -9.75
N PRO A 289 31.88 -10.37 -9.16
CA PRO A 289 32.94 -9.37 -9.01
C PRO A 289 33.48 -8.82 -10.34
N ASP A 290 33.29 -9.57 -11.43
CA ASP A 290 33.68 -9.22 -12.79
C ASP A 290 32.54 -8.51 -13.57
N SER A 291 31.46 -8.14 -12.89
CA SER A 291 30.32 -7.49 -13.54
C SER A 291 30.65 -6.09 -14.04
N ALA A 292 30.15 -5.77 -15.23
CA ALA A 292 30.12 -4.38 -15.69
C ALA A 292 28.98 -3.64 -15.00
N ARG A 293 29.23 -2.37 -14.60
CA ARG A 293 28.22 -1.51 -14.02
C ARG A 293 27.99 -0.30 -14.91
N ILE A 294 26.74 -0.09 -15.35
CA ILE A 294 26.34 1.04 -16.18
C ILE A 294 25.23 1.82 -15.44
N LYS A 295 25.37 3.16 -15.40
CA LYS A 295 24.37 4.04 -14.78
C LYS A 295 23.56 4.74 -15.86
N LEU A 296 22.23 4.68 -15.76
CA LEU A 296 21.31 5.45 -16.58
C LEU A 296 20.79 6.65 -15.78
N GLU A 297 21.40 7.81 -15.97
CA GLU A 297 21.16 9.02 -15.17
C GLU A 297 20.36 10.09 -15.93
N LYS A 298 20.20 9.98 -17.26
CA LYS A 298 19.37 10.90 -18.04
C LYS A 298 17.90 10.52 -17.90
N ASN A 299 17.13 11.43 -17.32
CA ASN A 299 15.67 11.29 -17.17
C ASN A 299 14.97 11.93 -18.39
N TYR A 300 13.94 11.25 -18.91
CA TYR A 300 13.12 11.68 -20.05
C TYR A 300 11.70 12.08 -19.66
N ARG A 301 11.35 11.94 -18.38
CA ARG A 301 9.99 12.14 -17.87
C ARG A 301 9.80 13.50 -17.24
N SER A 302 10.54 13.79 -16.19
CA SER A 302 10.30 14.88 -15.25
C SER A 302 11.14 16.13 -15.57
N THR A 303 10.70 17.29 -15.06
CA THR A 303 11.49 18.52 -15.06
C THR A 303 12.65 18.44 -14.07
N GLN A 304 13.71 19.27 -14.25
CA GLN A 304 14.88 19.28 -13.36
C GLN A 304 14.48 19.63 -11.91
N ILE A 305 13.51 20.50 -11.71
CA ILE A 305 13.00 20.89 -10.38
C ILE A 305 12.47 19.68 -9.61
N ILE A 306 11.68 18.82 -10.26
CA ILE A 306 11.15 17.60 -9.64
C ILE A 306 12.28 16.62 -9.32
N LEU A 307 13.29 16.50 -10.22
CA LEU A 307 14.42 15.60 -10.00
C LEU A 307 15.30 16.07 -8.85
N ASP A 308 15.63 17.36 -8.78
CA ASP A 308 16.46 17.92 -7.72
C ASP A 308 15.79 17.74 -6.33
N ALA A 309 14.49 17.97 -6.27
CA ALA A 309 13.71 17.79 -5.05
C ALA A 309 13.64 16.31 -4.64
N SER A 310 13.28 15.42 -5.57
CA SER A 310 13.18 13.98 -5.27
C SER A 310 14.54 13.35 -4.93
N ASP A 311 15.62 13.78 -5.59
CA ASP A 311 16.97 13.30 -5.29
C ASP A 311 17.42 13.75 -3.89
N ARG A 312 17.04 14.97 -3.46
CA ARG A 312 17.34 15.46 -2.11
C ARG A 312 16.60 14.69 -1.02
N VAL A 313 15.32 14.36 -1.25
CA VAL A 313 14.52 13.53 -0.32
C VAL A 313 15.17 12.15 -0.17
N ILE A 314 15.46 11.46 -1.28
CA ILE A 314 15.98 10.09 -1.22
C ILE A 314 17.46 10.03 -0.76
N ALA A 315 18.21 11.12 -0.87
CA ALA A 315 19.60 11.19 -0.42
C ALA A 315 19.78 10.99 1.08
N GLN A 316 18.72 11.10 1.88
CA GLN A 316 18.75 10.85 3.32
C GLN A 316 18.85 9.34 3.67
N ASN A 317 18.58 8.44 2.73
CA ASN A 317 18.75 7.01 2.93
C ASN A 317 20.24 6.64 2.87
N PRO A 318 20.83 6.01 3.93
CA PRO A 318 22.28 5.81 4.03
C PRO A 318 22.84 4.77 3.07
N ARG A 319 22.06 3.72 2.74
CA ARG A 319 22.50 2.59 1.89
C ARG A 319 22.06 2.80 0.45
N ARG A 320 22.62 3.80 -0.23
CA ARG A 320 22.24 4.21 -1.59
C ARG A 320 23.43 4.23 -2.53
N PRO A 321 23.38 3.62 -3.72
CA PRO A 321 24.37 3.84 -4.77
C PRO A 321 24.32 5.31 -5.24
N GLN A 322 25.45 5.97 -5.28
CA GLN A 322 25.51 7.35 -5.76
C GLN A 322 25.13 7.41 -7.25
N LYS A 323 24.08 8.14 -7.56
CA LYS A 323 23.63 8.52 -8.91
C LYS A 323 23.12 9.94 -8.87
N LYS A 324 23.26 10.68 -9.98
CA LYS A 324 22.78 12.05 -10.11
C LYS A 324 21.87 12.14 -11.33
N MET A 325 20.57 12.25 -11.08
CA MET A 325 19.61 12.39 -12.16
C MET A 325 19.68 13.76 -12.81
N TRP A 326 19.59 13.80 -14.14
CA TRP A 326 19.54 15.03 -14.90
C TRP A 326 18.60 14.89 -16.11
N THR A 327 18.07 16.01 -16.60
CA THR A 327 17.17 16.05 -17.74
C THR A 327 17.46 17.23 -18.66
N GLU A 328 17.01 17.14 -19.91
CA GLU A 328 16.99 18.26 -20.84
C GLU A 328 15.82 19.23 -20.57
N ARG A 329 14.81 18.80 -19.83
CA ARG A 329 13.65 19.60 -19.40
C ARG A 329 14.06 20.50 -18.22
N LYS A 330 14.90 21.51 -18.49
CA LYS A 330 15.48 22.39 -17.45
C LYS A 330 14.46 23.28 -16.78
N GLU A 331 13.44 23.71 -17.53
CA GLU A 331 12.39 24.60 -17.05
C GLU A 331 11.16 23.82 -16.61
N GLY A 332 10.46 24.35 -15.62
CA GLY A 332 9.22 23.79 -15.10
C GLY A 332 8.72 24.58 -13.91
N PRO A 333 7.45 24.43 -13.53
CA PRO A 333 6.91 25.10 -12.35
C PRO A 333 7.56 24.53 -11.08
N LYS A 334 7.63 25.34 -10.05
CA LYS A 334 8.01 24.91 -8.70
C LYS A 334 6.98 23.91 -8.17
N ILE A 335 7.44 23.04 -7.29
CA ILE A 335 6.57 22.10 -6.56
C ILE A 335 5.69 22.91 -5.61
N SER A 336 4.38 22.77 -5.71
CA SER A 336 3.43 23.45 -4.82
C SER A 336 3.27 22.64 -3.55
N ILE A 337 3.64 23.23 -2.40
CA ILE A 337 3.32 22.67 -1.08
C ILE A 337 2.15 23.44 -0.53
N ASN A 338 1.01 22.78 -0.38
CA ASN A 338 -0.23 23.38 0.07
C ASN A 338 -0.54 22.92 1.50
N GLU A 339 -0.49 23.85 2.44
CA GLU A 339 -1.01 23.68 3.78
C GLU A 339 -2.48 24.08 3.80
N VAL A 340 -3.33 23.20 4.30
CA VAL A 340 -4.77 23.40 4.43
C VAL A 340 -5.20 23.25 5.89
N GLU A 341 -6.42 23.69 6.24
CA GLU A 341 -6.90 23.62 7.61
C GLU A 341 -7.18 22.18 8.04
N ASP A 342 -7.93 21.46 7.21
CA ASP A 342 -8.38 20.10 7.50
C ASP A 342 -8.39 19.19 6.25
N GLU A 343 -8.80 17.95 6.42
CA GLU A 343 -8.89 16.96 5.35
C GLU A 343 -9.95 17.30 4.29
N GLN A 344 -10.99 18.05 4.63
CA GLN A 344 -12.00 18.50 3.66
C GLN A 344 -11.44 19.62 2.78
N GLY A 345 -10.71 20.55 3.39
CA GLY A 345 -9.93 21.56 2.71
C GLY A 345 -8.88 20.95 1.77
N GLU A 346 -8.25 19.85 2.18
CA GLU A 346 -7.29 19.12 1.34
C GLU A 346 -7.97 18.58 0.07
N ALA A 347 -9.09 17.90 0.22
CA ALA A 347 -9.83 17.36 -0.91
C ALA A 347 -10.35 18.47 -1.83
N GLY A 348 -10.89 19.56 -1.26
CA GLY A 348 -11.36 20.73 -2.02
C GLY A 348 -10.25 21.41 -2.82
N GLU A 349 -9.09 21.66 -2.19
CA GLU A 349 -7.96 22.29 -2.88
C GLU A 349 -7.35 21.36 -3.94
N ALA A 350 -7.35 20.04 -3.72
CA ALA A 350 -6.93 19.06 -4.72
C ALA A 350 -7.80 19.15 -5.99
N ILE A 351 -9.13 19.15 -5.83
CA ILE A 351 -10.06 19.27 -6.96
C ILE A 351 -9.87 20.60 -7.69
N LYS A 352 -9.74 21.69 -6.96
CA LYS A 352 -9.47 23.01 -7.55
C LYS A 352 -8.20 23.02 -8.40
N LYS A 353 -7.12 22.37 -7.94
CA LYS A 353 -5.88 22.24 -8.72
C LYS A 353 -6.07 21.40 -9.99
N ILE A 354 -6.86 20.32 -9.91
CA ILE A 354 -7.23 19.51 -11.07
C ILE A 354 -7.98 20.35 -12.10
N GLU A 355 -8.98 21.12 -11.67
CA GLU A 355 -9.76 22.00 -12.55
C GLU A 355 -8.91 23.13 -13.17
N GLU A 356 -8.02 23.75 -12.38
CA GLU A 356 -7.09 24.78 -12.87
C GLU A 356 -6.21 24.26 -14.03
N LEU A 357 -5.72 23.04 -13.95
CA LEU A 357 -4.88 22.44 -14.98
C LEU A 357 -5.71 21.87 -16.14
N SER A 358 -6.90 21.37 -15.87
CA SER A 358 -7.83 20.96 -16.93
C SER A 358 -8.24 22.17 -17.79
N GLY A 359 -8.43 23.34 -17.19
CA GLY A 359 -8.62 24.61 -17.90
C GLY A 359 -7.43 25.04 -18.77
N LYS A 360 -6.24 24.48 -18.51
CA LYS A 360 -5.01 24.63 -19.32
C LYS A 360 -4.75 23.45 -20.27
N ASN A 361 -5.79 22.68 -20.61
CA ASN A 361 -5.76 21.53 -21.50
C ASN A 361 -4.99 20.30 -20.99
N VAL A 362 -4.77 20.13 -19.69
CA VAL A 362 -4.28 18.87 -19.11
C VAL A 362 -5.48 17.95 -18.91
N LYS A 363 -5.50 16.80 -19.57
CA LYS A 363 -6.60 15.83 -19.48
C LYS A 363 -6.70 15.25 -18.07
N LEU A 364 -7.91 14.84 -17.67
CA LEU A 364 -8.11 14.17 -16.38
C LEU A 364 -7.32 12.86 -16.28
N ASN A 365 -7.22 12.09 -17.37
CA ASN A 365 -6.41 10.88 -17.45
C ASN A 365 -4.91 11.09 -17.20
N ASP A 366 -4.42 12.30 -17.42
CA ASP A 366 -3.02 12.68 -17.19
C ASP A 366 -2.80 13.30 -15.79
N GLN A 367 -3.80 13.24 -14.92
CA GLN A 367 -3.77 13.74 -13.56
C GLN A 367 -4.07 12.63 -12.55
N VAL A 368 -3.41 12.67 -11.40
CA VAL A 368 -3.57 11.64 -10.36
C VAL A 368 -3.52 12.26 -8.96
N ILE A 369 -4.34 11.74 -8.06
CA ILE A 369 -4.20 11.96 -6.62
C ILE A 369 -3.64 10.67 -6.01
N LEU A 370 -2.49 10.79 -5.37
CA LEU A 370 -1.78 9.71 -4.66
C LEU A 370 -1.95 9.89 -3.16
N TYR A 371 -2.27 8.80 -2.49
CA TYR A 371 -2.41 8.75 -1.03
C TYR A 371 -1.73 7.50 -0.46
N ARG A 372 -1.47 7.50 0.86
CA ARG A 372 -0.74 6.40 1.51
C ARG A 372 -1.63 5.18 1.77
N THR A 373 -2.85 5.40 2.23
CA THR A 373 -3.81 4.33 2.56
C THR A 373 -5.12 4.48 1.79
N ASN A 374 -5.79 3.35 1.54
CA ASN A 374 -7.06 3.36 0.82
C ASN A 374 -8.17 4.13 1.57
N ALA A 375 -8.10 4.23 2.89
CA ALA A 375 -9.07 4.97 3.69
C ALA A 375 -9.17 6.45 3.25
N GLN A 376 -8.04 7.05 2.88
CA GLN A 376 -7.97 8.45 2.43
C GLN A 376 -8.77 8.72 1.14
N SER A 377 -9.06 7.71 0.31
CA SER A 377 -9.74 7.93 -0.98
C SER A 377 -11.13 8.53 -0.85
N ARG A 378 -11.84 8.23 0.26
CA ARG A 378 -13.24 8.64 0.46
C ARG A 378 -13.46 10.15 0.25
N LEU A 379 -12.65 10.97 0.88
CA LEU A 379 -12.80 12.44 0.79
C LEU A 379 -12.58 12.96 -0.63
N PHE A 380 -11.62 12.38 -1.35
CA PHE A 380 -11.38 12.70 -2.76
C PHE A 380 -12.51 12.19 -3.65
N GLU A 381 -13.08 11.01 -3.39
CA GLU A 381 -14.25 10.48 -4.07
C GLU A 381 -15.44 11.42 -3.90
N GLU A 382 -15.76 11.80 -2.66
CA GLU A 382 -16.85 12.76 -2.35
C GLU A 382 -16.61 14.13 -2.98
N ALA A 383 -15.36 14.62 -2.99
CA ALA A 383 -15.03 15.90 -3.61
C ALA A 383 -15.18 15.85 -5.14
N CYS A 384 -14.75 14.77 -5.79
CA CYS A 384 -14.98 14.53 -7.22
C CYS A 384 -16.47 14.51 -7.55
N MET A 385 -17.29 13.82 -6.75
CA MET A 385 -18.73 13.76 -6.94
C MET A 385 -19.39 15.14 -6.82
N ARG A 386 -19.05 15.92 -5.78
CA ARG A 386 -19.57 17.29 -5.60
C ARG A 386 -19.21 18.22 -6.77
N ALA A 387 -18.01 18.04 -7.34
CA ALA A 387 -17.54 18.79 -8.50
C ALA A 387 -18.05 18.24 -9.85
N GLY A 388 -18.74 17.09 -9.86
CA GLY A 388 -19.17 16.43 -11.10
C GLY A 388 -18.00 15.91 -11.95
N LEU A 389 -16.81 15.72 -11.35
CA LEU A 389 -15.62 15.20 -12.05
C LEU A 389 -15.67 13.69 -12.14
N PRO A 390 -15.52 13.10 -13.33
CA PRO A 390 -15.39 11.67 -13.49
C PRO A 390 -14.06 11.20 -12.89
N TYR A 391 -14.09 10.12 -12.11
CA TYR A 391 -12.91 9.53 -11.48
C TYR A 391 -12.92 8.01 -11.55
N ARG A 392 -11.74 7.41 -11.42
CA ARG A 392 -11.55 5.96 -11.29
C ARG A 392 -10.56 5.66 -10.17
N ILE A 393 -10.80 4.55 -9.45
CA ILE A 393 -9.89 4.06 -8.41
C ILE A 393 -9.12 2.88 -8.98
N ILE A 394 -7.79 2.92 -8.88
CA ILE A 394 -6.93 1.80 -9.29
C ILE A 394 -6.52 1.00 -8.05
N GLY A 395 -6.73 -0.34 -8.12
CA GLY A 395 -6.34 -1.27 -7.06
C GLY A 395 -7.20 -1.23 -5.82
N GLY A 396 -8.36 -0.61 -5.90
CA GLY A 396 -9.32 -0.53 -4.80
C GLY A 396 -10.77 -0.64 -5.29
N VAL A 397 -11.67 -0.81 -4.33
CA VAL A 397 -13.11 -0.70 -4.52
C VAL A 397 -13.52 0.65 -3.92
N LYS A 398 -14.49 1.32 -4.54
CA LYS A 398 -15.04 2.58 -4.03
C LYS A 398 -15.43 2.44 -2.56
N PHE A 399 -15.26 3.50 -1.78
CA PHE A 399 -15.32 3.42 -0.31
C PHE A 399 -16.60 2.72 0.21
N TYR A 400 -17.77 3.20 -0.20
CA TYR A 400 -19.05 2.63 0.25
C TYR A 400 -19.36 1.24 -0.35
N GLN A 401 -18.58 0.77 -1.30
CA GLN A 401 -18.72 -0.57 -1.87
C GLN A 401 -17.78 -1.59 -1.21
N ARG A 402 -16.85 -1.17 -0.34
CA ARG A 402 -15.95 -2.06 0.39
C ARG A 402 -16.75 -3.01 1.27
N ARG A 403 -16.26 -4.24 1.37
CA ARG A 403 -16.96 -5.32 2.06
C ARG A 403 -17.29 -4.96 3.51
N GLU A 404 -16.30 -4.54 4.28
CA GLU A 404 -16.40 -4.18 5.70
C GLU A 404 -17.35 -2.99 5.91
N VAL A 405 -17.30 -2.00 5.02
CA VAL A 405 -18.21 -0.84 5.03
C VAL A 405 -19.63 -1.31 4.78
N LYS A 406 -19.87 -2.13 3.74
CA LYS A 406 -21.20 -2.70 3.44
C LYS A 406 -21.73 -3.58 4.57
N ASP A 407 -20.85 -4.30 5.27
CA ASP A 407 -21.27 -5.15 6.40
C ASP A 407 -21.80 -4.28 7.54
N ILE A 408 -21.13 -3.19 7.88
CA ILE A 408 -21.61 -2.25 8.92
C ILE A 408 -22.88 -1.54 8.46
N LEU A 409 -22.94 -1.04 7.23
CA LEU A 409 -24.16 -0.43 6.68
C LEU A 409 -25.34 -1.40 6.71
N ALA A 410 -25.12 -2.69 6.42
CA ALA A 410 -26.17 -3.70 6.50
C ALA A 410 -26.66 -3.90 7.94
N TYR A 411 -25.79 -3.86 8.94
CA TYR A 411 -26.22 -3.83 10.35
C TYR A 411 -27.08 -2.62 10.68
N LEU A 412 -26.64 -1.44 10.29
CA LEU A 412 -27.37 -0.20 10.51
C LEU A 412 -28.73 -0.19 9.81
N HIS A 413 -28.81 -0.73 8.59
CA HIS A 413 -30.06 -0.93 7.88
C HIS A 413 -31.02 -1.86 8.64
N ILE A 414 -30.54 -2.95 9.25
CA ILE A 414 -31.36 -3.87 10.04
C ILE A 414 -31.77 -3.25 11.37
N ILE A 415 -30.93 -2.44 11.99
CA ILE A 415 -31.30 -1.69 13.19
C ILE A 415 -32.43 -0.69 12.86
N LEU A 416 -32.41 -0.03 11.73
CA LEU A 416 -33.47 0.87 11.29
C LEU A 416 -34.71 0.08 10.84
N ASN A 417 -34.54 -0.93 9.98
CA ASN A 417 -35.60 -1.76 9.43
C ASN A 417 -35.21 -3.26 9.43
N PRO A 418 -35.64 -4.07 10.41
CA PRO A 418 -35.29 -5.49 10.54
C PRO A 418 -35.82 -6.37 9.40
N HIS A 419 -36.83 -5.91 8.66
CA HIS A 419 -37.43 -6.65 7.55
C HIS A 419 -36.67 -6.51 6.24
N ASN A 420 -35.53 -5.80 6.21
CA ASN A 420 -34.63 -5.71 5.06
C ASN A 420 -33.89 -7.05 4.85
N THR A 421 -34.51 -7.96 4.12
CA THR A 421 -34.04 -9.33 3.89
C THR A 421 -32.61 -9.37 3.32
N LEU A 422 -32.25 -8.48 2.38
CA LEU A 422 -30.91 -8.47 1.76
C LEU A 422 -29.82 -8.13 2.79
N SER A 423 -30.03 -7.10 3.59
CA SER A 423 -29.11 -6.73 4.66
C SER A 423 -29.03 -7.80 5.73
N LEU A 424 -30.15 -8.41 6.07
CA LEU A 424 -30.23 -9.48 7.07
C LEU A 424 -29.43 -10.72 6.65
N LEU A 425 -29.62 -11.20 5.43
CA LEU A 425 -28.85 -12.33 4.86
C LEU A 425 -27.34 -12.04 4.81
N ARG A 426 -26.97 -10.78 4.56
CA ARG A 426 -25.59 -10.37 4.51
C ARG A 426 -24.90 -10.51 5.87
N ILE A 427 -25.55 -10.08 6.96
CA ILE A 427 -24.92 -9.97 8.28
C ILE A 427 -25.17 -11.18 9.20
N LEU A 428 -26.09 -12.06 8.85
CA LEU A 428 -26.49 -13.18 9.70
C LEU A 428 -25.29 -14.04 10.17
N ASN A 429 -24.28 -14.16 9.31
CA ASN A 429 -23.02 -14.87 9.59
C ASN A 429 -21.77 -13.98 9.50
N VAL A 430 -21.88 -12.68 9.77
CA VAL A 430 -20.77 -11.71 9.80
C VAL A 430 -20.84 -10.90 11.09
N PRO A 431 -19.84 -10.97 11.98
CA PRO A 431 -18.75 -11.98 12.03
C PRO A 431 -19.24 -13.43 12.07
N ALA A 432 -18.33 -14.37 11.83
CA ALA A 432 -18.68 -15.79 11.67
C ALA A 432 -19.39 -16.39 12.90
N ARG A 433 -20.68 -16.76 12.77
CA ARG A 433 -21.51 -17.40 13.79
C ARG A 433 -21.77 -18.88 13.53
N LYS A 434 -21.10 -19.46 12.54
CA LYS A 434 -21.30 -20.84 12.07
C LYS A 434 -22.72 -21.08 11.53
N ILE A 435 -23.42 -20.03 11.10
CA ILE A 435 -24.73 -20.11 10.43
C ILE A 435 -24.45 -20.27 8.94
N GLY A 436 -24.51 -21.51 8.46
CA GLY A 436 -24.21 -21.85 7.09
C GLY A 436 -25.44 -21.82 6.16
N LYS A 437 -25.20 -22.03 4.86
CA LYS A 437 -26.20 -21.99 3.80
C LYS A 437 -27.40 -22.92 4.08
N THR A 438 -27.14 -24.14 4.50
CA THR A 438 -28.21 -25.12 4.86
C THR A 438 -29.09 -24.68 6.03
N THR A 439 -28.54 -23.92 6.96
CA THR A 439 -29.33 -23.34 8.06
C THR A 439 -30.22 -22.22 7.51
N ILE A 440 -29.72 -21.36 6.66
CA ILE A 440 -30.46 -20.27 6.04
C ILE A 440 -31.61 -20.83 5.20
N GLU A 441 -31.35 -21.86 4.40
CA GLU A 441 -32.38 -22.55 3.58
C GLU A 441 -33.51 -23.13 4.47
N ARG A 442 -33.17 -23.67 5.64
CA ARG A 442 -34.18 -24.18 6.58
C ARG A 442 -35.03 -23.07 7.23
N ILE A 443 -34.40 -21.92 7.55
CA ILE A 443 -35.12 -20.75 8.07
C ILE A 443 -36.07 -20.22 6.99
N GLN A 444 -35.62 -20.12 5.73
CA GLN A 444 -36.44 -19.67 4.62
C GLN A 444 -37.61 -20.63 4.34
N ALA A 445 -37.39 -21.95 4.33
CA ALA A 445 -38.42 -22.95 4.15
C ALA A 445 -39.45 -22.91 5.30
N PHE A 446 -39.02 -22.62 6.52
CA PHE A 446 -39.95 -22.42 7.65
C PHE A 446 -40.79 -21.15 7.41
N GLY A 447 -40.17 -20.05 6.96
CA GLY A 447 -40.90 -18.81 6.65
C GLY A 447 -41.94 -18.98 5.54
N GLU A 448 -41.61 -19.69 4.47
CA GLU A 448 -42.53 -20.03 3.38
C GLU A 448 -43.74 -20.84 3.90
N LYS A 449 -43.50 -21.82 4.79
CA LYS A 449 -44.53 -22.66 5.34
C LYS A 449 -45.48 -21.91 6.30
N GLU A 450 -44.93 -21.06 7.17
CA GLU A 450 -45.69 -20.34 8.20
C GLU A 450 -46.15 -18.95 7.73
N ASN A 451 -45.83 -18.56 6.47
CA ASN A 451 -46.10 -17.24 5.88
C ASN A 451 -45.48 -16.09 6.71
N MET A 452 -44.25 -16.30 7.16
CA MET A 452 -43.48 -15.36 7.96
C MET A 452 -42.29 -14.80 7.18
N ASP A 453 -41.92 -13.55 7.42
CA ASP A 453 -40.69 -13.01 6.85
C ASP A 453 -39.42 -13.55 7.54
N LEU A 454 -38.27 -13.24 6.99
CA LEU A 454 -36.99 -13.78 7.50
C LEU A 454 -36.67 -13.31 8.91
N TRP A 455 -36.99 -12.05 9.27
CA TRP A 455 -36.77 -11.52 10.61
C TRP A 455 -37.64 -12.19 11.62
N ASP A 456 -38.92 -12.39 11.29
CA ASP A 456 -39.87 -13.07 12.18
C ASP A 456 -39.47 -14.53 12.39
N CYS A 457 -38.97 -15.20 11.35
CA CYS A 457 -38.41 -16.55 11.48
C CYS A 457 -37.19 -16.59 12.41
N ILE A 458 -36.28 -15.64 12.28
CA ILE A 458 -35.09 -15.54 13.14
C ILE A 458 -35.47 -15.26 14.58
N SER A 459 -36.42 -14.37 14.80
CA SER A 459 -36.95 -14.04 16.16
C SER A 459 -37.67 -15.21 16.81
N ASN A 460 -38.25 -16.09 15.99
CA ASN A 460 -38.94 -17.31 16.42
C ASN A 460 -38.14 -18.59 16.19
N ALA A 461 -36.81 -18.51 16.15
CA ALA A 461 -35.94 -19.63 15.82
C ALA A 461 -36.11 -20.88 16.68
N ALA A 462 -36.60 -20.74 17.90
CA ALA A 462 -36.94 -21.86 18.80
C ALA A 462 -37.98 -22.81 18.17
N GLN A 463 -38.89 -22.30 17.34
CA GLN A 463 -39.99 -23.06 16.73
C GLN A 463 -39.55 -23.79 15.44
N ILE A 464 -38.38 -23.49 14.86
CA ILE A 464 -37.92 -24.08 13.60
C ILE A 464 -37.53 -25.54 13.84
N SER A 465 -38.30 -26.46 13.24
CA SER A 465 -38.00 -27.89 13.31
C SER A 465 -36.79 -28.24 12.45
N GLY A 466 -36.01 -29.25 12.91
CA GLY A 466 -34.84 -29.74 12.17
C GLY A 466 -33.57 -28.92 12.32
N LEU A 467 -33.55 -27.85 13.14
CA LEU A 467 -32.33 -27.16 13.57
C LEU A 467 -31.82 -27.76 14.87
N ALA A 468 -30.52 -27.98 14.98
CA ALA A 468 -29.88 -28.35 16.24
C ALA A 468 -30.03 -27.24 17.28
N GLU A 469 -30.17 -27.60 18.55
CA GLU A 469 -30.39 -26.64 19.64
C GLU A 469 -29.28 -25.58 19.73
N THR A 470 -28.04 -25.98 19.54
CA THR A 470 -26.89 -25.05 19.48
C THR A 470 -27.01 -24.04 18.34
N MET A 471 -27.67 -24.42 17.24
CA MET A 471 -27.88 -23.52 16.10
C MET A 471 -29.04 -22.54 16.41
N LYS A 472 -30.11 -23.03 17.02
CA LYS A 472 -31.21 -22.18 17.49
C LYS A 472 -30.70 -21.10 18.45
N GLN A 473 -29.85 -21.48 19.41
CA GLN A 473 -29.26 -20.53 20.36
C GLN A 473 -28.44 -19.44 19.69
N ARG A 474 -27.66 -19.78 18.63
CA ARG A 474 -26.89 -18.80 17.86
C ARG A 474 -27.80 -17.81 17.12
N ILE A 475 -28.91 -18.31 16.56
CA ILE A 475 -29.87 -17.48 15.84
C ILE A 475 -30.62 -16.57 16.83
N ILE A 476 -31.00 -17.09 17.96
CA ILE A 476 -31.65 -16.33 19.04
C ILE A 476 -30.68 -15.24 19.54
N GLY A 477 -29.44 -15.58 19.86
CA GLY A 477 -28.43 -14.59 20.27
C GLY A 477 -28.19 -13.49 19.24
N PHE A 478 -28.27 -13.80 17.95
CA PHE A 478 -28.23 -12.79 16.91
C PHE A 478 -29.48 -11.88 16.94
N SER A 479 -30.67 -12.43 17.09
CA SER A 479 -31.92 -11.63 17.18
C SER A 479 -31.94 -10.73 18.40
N GLU A 480 -31.46 -11.23 19.54
CA GLU A 480 -31.33 -10.47 20.78
C GLU A 480 -30.33 -9.32 20.64
N LEU A 481 -29.18 -9.57 20.01
CA LEU A 481 -28.19 -8.55 19.69
C LEU A 481 -28.79 -7.41 18.85
N VAL A 482 -29.48 -7.75 17.75
CA VAL A 482 -30.14 -6.75 16.91
C VAL A 482 -31.21 -6.00 17.64
N SER A 483 -32.06 -6.69 18.44
CA SER A 483 -33.11 -6.05 19.23
C SER A 483 -32.53 -5.06 20.24
N LYS A 484 -31.46 -5.42 20.95
CA LYS A 484 -30.76 -4.53 21.88
C LYS A 484 -30.17 -3.29 21.16
N LEU A 485 -29.56 -3.46 20.01
CA LEU A 485 -29.03 -2.34 19.23
C LEU A 485 -30.15 -1.41 18.71
N ARG A 486 -31.33 -1.97 18.38
CA ARG A 486 -32.51 -1.19 18.02
C ARG A 486 -33.05 -0.37 19.19
N GLU A 487 -33.06 -0.89 20.38
CA GLU A 487 -33.42 -0.12 21.58
C GLU A 487 -32.46 1.05 21.78
N LEU A 488 -31.14 0.80 21.65
CA LEU A 488 -30.11 1.82 21.77
C LEU A 488 -30.19 2.90 20.68
N SER A 489 -30.68 2.60 19.48
CA SER A 489 -30.83 3.57 18.41
C SER A 489 -31.82 4.70 18.72
N SER A 490 -32.65 4.55 19.75
CA SER A 490 -33.54 5.64 20.21
C SER A 490 -32.83 6.66 21.12
N SER A 491 -31.66 6.33 21.65
CA SER A 491 -30.91 7.16 22.62
C SER A 491 -29.51 7.54 22.13
N ASP A 492 -28.93 6.78 21.20
CA ASP A 492 -27.59 6.97 20.71
C ASP A 492 -27.58 7.51 19.27
N ASN A 493 -26.73 8.49 18.98
CA ASN A 493 -26.43 8.89 17.61
C ASN A 493 -25.75 7.75 16.82
N VAL A 494 -25.66 7.87 15.49
CA VAL A 494 -25.15 6.83 14.61
C VAL A 494 -23.71 6.41 14.95
N ALA A 495 -22.86 7.34 15.37
CA ALA A 495 -21.47 7.05 15.75
C ALA A 495 -21.40 6.19 17.01
N ASN A 496 -22.08 6.60 18.10
CA ASN A 496 -22.12 5.85 19.36
C ASN A 496 -22.81 4.49 19.20
N LEU A 497 -23.88 4.42 18.42
CA LEU A 497 -24.57 3.18 18.09
C LEU A 497 -23.63 2.20 17.38
N THR A 498 -22.83 2.71 16.42
CA THR A 498 -21.86 1.88 15.68
C THR A 498 -20.72 1.44 16.58
N LEU A 499 -20.20 2.26 17.47
CA LEU A 499 -19.21 1.82 18.47
C LEU A 499 -19.73 0.65 19.30
N LYS A 500 -20.96 0.74 19.80
CA LYS A 500 -21.61 -0.35 20.56
C LYS A 500 -21.84 -1.59 19.69
N LEU A 501 -22.15 -1.43 18.40
CA LEU A 501 -22.25 -2.52 17.44
C LEU A 501 -20.90 -3.23 17.26
N LEU A 502 -19.81 -2.48 17.04
CA LEU A 502 -18.47 -3.01 16.85
C LEU A 502 -18.00 -3.81 18.06
N ASP A 503 -18.24 -3.29 19.27
CA ASP A 503 -17.91 -3.94 20.53
C ASP A 503 -18.75 -5.23 20.74
N ALA A 504 -20.08 -5.13 20.61
CA ALA A 504 -20.99 -6.27 20.82
C ALA A 504 -20.80 -7.41 19.81
N THR A 505 -20.18 -7.15 18.66
CA THR A 505 -19.91 -8.14 17.61
C THR A 505 -18.45 -8.61 17.55
N ASP A 506 -17.56 -8.08 18.38
CA ASP A 506 -16.09 -8.28 18.25
C ASP A 506 -15.58 -8.00 16.82
N MET A 507 -16.18 -7.01 16.12
CA MET A 507 -15.90 -6.73 14.70
C MET A 507 -14.44 -6.35 14.47
N GLU A 508 -13.84 -5.56 15.37
CA GLU A 508 -12.42 -5.19 15.29
C GLU A 508 -11.54 -6.43 15.29
N LYS A 509 -11.71 -7.30 16.26
CA LYS A 509 -10.94 -8.54 16.37
C LYS A 509 -11.13 -9.45 15.16
N TRP A 510 -12.32 -9.43 14.57
CA TRP A 510 -12.63 -10.22 13.38
C TRP A 510 -11.96 -9.66 12.12
N LEU A 511 -11.94 -8.34 11.95
CA LEU A 511 -11.32 -7.66 10.81
C LEU A 511 -9.80 -7.68 10.89
N ARG A 512 -9.24 -7.35 12.07
CA ARG A 512 -7.79 -7.33 12.32
C ARG A 512 -7.28 -8.75 12.54
N ASP A 513 -7.12 -9.47 11.44
CA ASP A 513 -6.68 -10.86 11.43
C ASP A 513 -5.15 -11.04 11.50
N GLY A 514 -4.41 -9.95 11.69
CA GLY A 514 -2.95 -9.91 11.75
C GLY A 514 -2.28 -9.79 10.39
N THR A 515 -3.05 -9.49 9.34
CA THR A 515 -2.55 -9.19 7.99
C THR A 515 -2.62 -7.69 7.71
N ASP A 516 -1.81 -7.18 6.79
CA ASP A 516 -1.88 -5.78 6.33
C ASP A 516 -3.25 -5.45 5.71
N GLU A 517 -3.88 -6.44 5.08
CA GLU A 517 -5.24 -6.30 4.56
C GLU A 517 -6.27 -6.14 5.68
N GLY A 518 -6.11 -6.90 6.78
CA GLY A 518 -6.96 -6.76 7.97
C GLY A 518 -6.83 -5.39 8.62
N GLU A 519 -5.61 -4.85 8.73
CA GLU A 519 -5.38 -3.48 9.21
C GLU A 519 -6.03 -2.45 8.28
N SER A 520 -5.87 -2.59 6.96
CA SER A 520 -6.48 -1.70 5.98
C SER A 520 -8.02 -1.73 6.05
N ARG A 521 -8.65 -2.90 6.28
CA ARG A 521 -10.10 -3.00 6.50
C ARG A 521 -10.53 -2.28 7.76
N TRP A 522 -9.75 -2.40 8.83
CA TRP A 522 -10.05 -1.71 10.07
C TRP A 522 -9.90 -0.19 9.93
N GLU A 523 -8.91 0.30 9.18
CA GLU A 523 -8.79 1.71 8.81
C GLU A 523 -10.03 2.22 8.05
N ASN A 524 -10.58 1.42 7.14
CA ASN A 524 -11.81 1.76 6.45
C ASN A 524 -13.01 1.90 7.40
N VAL A 525 -13.09 1.04 8.43
CA VAL A 525 -14.13 1.15 9.47
C VAL A 525 -13.95 2.43 10.30
N LYS A 526 -12.72 2.74 10.70
CA LYS A 526 -12.42 3.97 11.43
C LYS A 526 -12.77 5.21 10.61
N GLU A 527 -12.49 5.19 9.33
CA GLU A 527 -12.87 6.26 8.40
C GLU A 527 -14.39 6.39 8.26
N LEU A 528 -15.14 5.27 8.26
CA LEU A 528 -16.59 5.30 8.30
C LEU A 528 -17.11 5.93 9.59
N MET A 529 -16.48 5.65 10.73
CA MET A 529 -16.81 6.29 12.01
C MET A 529 -16.61 7.81 11.95
N THR A 530 -15.54 8.27 11.31
CA THR A 530 -15.29 9.70 11.11
C THR A 530 -16.43 10.37 10.34
N VAL A 531 -16.99 9.69 9.33
CA VAL A 531 -18.18 10.22 8.62
C VAL A 531 -19.37 10.34 9.55
N MET A 532 -19.62 9.32 10.38
CA MET A 532 -20.79 9.27 11.27
C MET A 532 -20.79 10.40 12.30
N HIS A 533 -19.62 10.86 12.75
CA HIS A 533 -19.50 11.99 13.68
C HIS A 533 -20.07 13.32 13.14
N LYS A 534 -20.23 13.48 11.83
CA LYS A 534 -20.92 14.64 11.25
C LYS A 534 -22.39 14.75 11.67
N TYR A 535 -22.97 13.66 12.11
CA TYR A 535 -24.39 13.55 12.48
C TYR A 535 -24.63 13.60 13.99
N ASP A 536 -23.56 13.86 14.80
CA ASP A 536 -23.65 13.84 16.28
C ASP A 536 -24.57 14.93 16.85
N SER A 537 -24.76 16.04 16.12
CA SER A 537 -25.64 17.13 16.52
C SER A 537 -27.12 16.89 16.25
N LEU A 538 -27.46 15.82 15.51
CA LEU A 538 -28.84 15.45 15.21
C LEU A 538 -29.43 14.56 16.33
N ASP A 539 -30.76 14.54 16.43
CA ASP A 539 -31.42 13.58 17.31
C ASP A 539 -31.11 12.13 16.84
N PRO A 540 -31.13 11.14 17.75
CA PRO A 540 -30.66 9.79 17.44
C PRO A 540 -31.28 9.12 16.21
N GLN A 541 -32.60 9.22 16.05
CA GLN A 541 -33.31 8.60 14.92
C GLN A 541 -33.01 9.31 13.60
N THR A 542 -32.95 10.65 13.61
CA THR A 542 -32.58 11.44 12.45
C THR A 542 -31.12 11.24 12.08
N SER A 543 -30.23 11.10 13.07
CA SER A 543 -28.81 10.82 12.88
C SER A 543 -28.60 9.55 12.05
N LEU A 544 -29.22 8.43 12.46
CA LEU A 544 -29.09 7.15 11.76
C LEU A 544 -29.69 7.18 10.35
N SER A 545 -30.91 7.73 10.21
CA SER A 545 -31.62 7.75 8.93
C SER A 545 -30.92 8.66 7.90
N SER A 546 -30.46 9.86 8.32
CA SER A 546 -29.76 10.81 7.44
C SER A 546 -28.40 10.26 6.97
N PHE A 547 -27.66 9.61 7.86
CA PHE A 547 -26.41 8.94 7.48
C PHE A 547 -26.64 7.85 6.42
N LEU A 548 -27.62 6.96 6.62
CA LEU A 548 -27.92 5.89 5.66
C LEU A 548 -28.42 6.41 4.33
N GLU A 549 -29.19 7.51 4.33
CA GLU A 549 -29.65 8.17 3.11
C GLU A 549 -28.48 8.76 2.31
N GLU A 550 -27.57 9.48 2.97
CA GLU A 550 -26.36 10.02 2.31
C GLU A 550 -25.49 8.89 1.75
N ALA A 551 -25.22 7.83 2.52
CA ALA A 551 -24.45 6.68 2.07
C ALA A 551 -25.08 5.99 0.85
N ALA A 552 -26.40 5.92 0.77
CA ALA A 552 -27.11 5.36 -0.39
C ALA A 552 -26.99 6.25 -1.62
N LEU A 553 -27.16 7.58 -1.47
CA LEU A 553 -27.05 8.54 -2.57
C LEU A 553 -25.64 8.55 -3.18
N VAL A 554 -24.60 8.53 -2.36
CA VAL A 554 -23.20 8.44 -2.80
C VAL A 554 -22.97 7.17 -3.61
N SER A 555 -23.49 6.04 -3.15
CA SER A 555 -23.33 4.75 -3.87
C SER A 555 -24.03 4.71 -5.23
N GLU A 556 -25.11 5.47 -5.44
CA GLU A 556 -25.80 5.56 -6.75
C GLU A 556 -25.07 6.46 -7.75
N VAL A 557 -24.55 7.60 -7.30
CA VAL A 557 -23.77 8.53 -8.16
C VAL A 557 -22.50 7.84 -8.66
N ASP A 558 -21.94 6.96 -7.87
CA ASP A 558 -20.78 6.14 -8.24
C ASP A 558 -21.00 5.28 -9.48
N LYS A 559 -22.19 4.75 -9.68
CA LYS A 559 -22.52 3.92 -10.86
C LYS A 559 -22.54 4.73 -12.17
N LEU A 560 -22.82 6.02 -12.09
CA LEU A 560 -22.88 6.91 -13.26
C LEU A 560 -21.51 7.37 -13.77
N SER A 561 -20.46 7.27 -12.94
CA SER A 561 -19.10 7.73 -13.27
C SER A 561 -18.23 6.70 -14.00
N GLU A 562 -18.65 5.43 -14.12
CA GLU A 562 -17.85 4.34 -14.66
C GLU A 562 -17.67 4.35 -16.19
N ALA A 563 -18.39 5.22 -16.92
CA ALA A 563 -18.50 5.16 -18.37
C ALA A 563 -17.73 6.24 -19.16
N LYS A 564 -16.84 7.03 -18.52
CA LYS A 564 -16.13 8.12 -19.22
C LYS A 564 -14.69 7.76 -19.54
N ASP A 565 -14.29 7.95 -20.81
CA ASP A 565 -12.92 7.69 -21.30
C ASP A 565 -11.86 8.60 -20.67
N ASP A 566 -12.21 9.82 -20.27
CA ASP A 566 -11.34 10.79 -19.58
C ASP A 566 -11.77 10.96 -18.13
N ALA A 567 -11.02 10.38 -17.20
CA ALA A 567 -11.33 10.36 -15.78
C ALA A 567 -10.08 10.54 -14.91
N LEU A 568 -10.22 11.34 -13.83
CA LEU A 568 -9.18 11.51 -12.82
C LEU A 568 -8.83 10.17 -12.16
N THR A 569 -7.55 9.92 -11.95
CA THR A 569 -7.10 8.69 -11.31
C THR A 569 -6.86 8.91 -9.81
N LEU A 570 -7.44 8.04 -8.98
CA LEU A 570 -7.20 7.95 -7.54
C LEU A 570 -6.50 6.62 -7.24
N MET A 571 -5.38 6.63 -6.53
CA MET A 571 -4.68 5.39 -6.15
C MET A 571 -3.72 5.60 -4.98
N THR A 572 -3.30 4.48 -4.38
CA THR A 572 -2.23 4.53 -3.39
C THR A 572 -0.86 4.76 -4.05
N LEU A 573 0.07 5.33 -3.28
CA LEU A 573 1.46 5.54 -3.69
C LEU A 573 2.15 4.24 -4.17
N HIS A 574 1.83 3.09 -3.59
CA HIS A 574 2.40 1.81 -4.02
C HIS A 574 1.98 1.40 -5.44
N LEU A 575 0.76 1.71 -5.82
CA LEU A 575 0.21 1.32 -7.13
C LEU A 575 0.67 2.24 -8.26
N CYS A 576 1.21 3.42 -7.97
CA CYS A 576 1.67 4.35 -9.00
C CYS A 576 3.00 3.94 -9.65
N LYS A 577 3.69 2.91 -9.09
CA LYS A 577 4.95 2.42 -9.67
C LYS A 577 4.75 1.94 -11.11
N GLY A 578 5.64 2.39 -12.01
CA GLY A 578 5.55 2.10 -13.46
C GLY A 578 4.65 3.05 -14.24
N LEU A 579 3.81 3.86 -13.57
CA LEU A 579 2.95 4.86 -14.23
C LEU A 579 3.62 6.23 -14.30
N GLU A 580 3.02 7.16 -15.06
CA GLU A 580 3.47 8.54 -15.16
C GLU A 580 2.32 9.46 -15.57
N PHE A 581 2.29 10.67 -15.01
CA PHE A 581 1.20 11.63 -15.18
C PHE A 581 1.76 13.02 -15.41
N GLU A 582 1.03 13.87 -16.11
CA GLU A 582 1.40 15.26 -16.29
C GLU A 582 1.33 16.05 -14.98
N HIS A 583 0.31 15.74 -14.16
CA HIS A 583 0.13 16.31 -12.83
C HIS A 583 -0.06 15.21 -11.77
N VAL A 584 0.74 15.30 -10.70
CA VAL A 584 0.64 14.44 -9.53
C VAL A 584 0.34 15.27 -8.31
N ILE A 585 -0.67 14.87 -7.56
CA ILE A 585 -0.96 15.37 -6.21
C ILE A 585 -0.61 14.27 -5.22
N ILE A 586 0.23 14.57 -4.22
CA ILE A 586 0.52 13.69 -3.09
C ILE A 586 -0.17 14.28 -1.87
N ALA A 587 -1.15 13.57 -1.34
CA ALA A 587 -1.99 14.02 -0.24
C ALA A 587 -1.61 13.36 1.09
N GLY A 588 -1.95 14.02 2.19
CA GLY A 588 -1.75 13.51 3.55
C GLY A 588 -0.28 13.41 3.95
N CYS A 589 0.56 14.38 3.53
CA CYS A 589 1.98 14.41 3.89
C CYS A 589 2.17 14.89 5.33
N GLU A 590 1.81 14.05 6.30
CA GLU A 590 1.81 14.31 7.75
C GLU A 590 2.45 13.14 8.50
N GLU A 591 3.16 13.45 9.59
CA GLU A 591 3.71 12.42 10.49
C GLU A 591 2.59 11.51 11.02
N GLY A 592 2.82 10.20 11.00
CA GLY A 592 1.82 9.20 11.38
C GLY A 592 0.90 8.74 10.26
N LEU A 593 0.77 9.53 9.19
CA LEU A 593 0.00 9.17 8.00
C LEU A 593 0.93 8.87 6.80
N PHE A 594 1.84 9.79 6.47
CA PHE A 594 2.91 9.58 5.50
C PHE A 594 4.16 10.41 5.89
N PRO A 595 5.18 9.80 6.53
CA PRO A 595 5.37 8.37 6.79
C PRO A 595 4.32 7.77 7.75
N HIS A 596 4.01 6.48 7.54
CA HIS A 596 3.03 5.77 8.36
C HIS A 596 3.57 5.58 9.81
N SER A 597 2.69 5.65 10.82
CA SER A 597 3.07 5.58 12.24
C SER A 597 3.91 4.35 12.61
N GLN A 598 3.65 3.20 11.98
CA GLN A 598 4.41 1.98 12.24
C GLN A 598 5.89 2.10 11.84
N SER A 599 6.21 2.91 10.83
CA SER A 599 7.60 3.08 10.37
C SER A 599 8.47 3.94 11.29
N HIS A 600 7.88 4.63 12.28
CA HIS A 600 8.63 5.51 13.17
C HIS A 600 9.61 4.76 14.08
N PHE A 601 9.36 3.49 14.35
CA PHE A 601 10.16 2.67 15.27
C PHE A 601 11.15 1.74 14.54
N ASP A 602 11.18 1.78 13.21
CA ASP A 602 12.01 0.92 12.37
C ASP A 602 12.65 1.74 11.23
N ASN A 603 13.96 1.89 11.30
CA ASN A 603 14.71 2.66 10.30
C ASN A 603 14.59 2.09 8.88
N GLU A 604 14.51 0.77 8.72
CA GLU A 604 14.38 0.14 7.41
C GLU A 604 13.00 0.43 6.79
N GLN A 605 11.95 0.41 7.61
CA GLN A 605 10.59 0.81 7.18
C GLN A 605 10.53 2.31 6.87
N LEU A 606 11.20 3.16 7.65
CA LEU A 606 11.25 4.59 7.34
C LEU A 606 12.00 4.89 6.05
N GLU A 607 13.08 4.13 5.75
CA GLU A 607 13.77 4.20 4.46
C GLU A 607 12.84 3.77 3.31
N GLU A 608 11.96 2.78 3.52
CA GLU A 608 10.98 2.35 2.53
C GLU A 608 9.91 3.42 2.29
N GLU A 609 9.37 4.05 3.35
CA GLU A 609 8.44 5.19 3.22
C GLU A 609 9.08 6.35 2.44
N ARG A 610 10.37 6.61 2.66
CA ARG A 610 11.12 7.62 1.90
C ARG A 610 11.28 7.23 0.42
N ARG A 611 11.52 5.96 0.10
CA ARG A 611 11.50 5.46 -1.27
C ARG A 611 10.11 5.59 -1.90
N LEU A 612 9.06 5.39 -1.10
CA LEU A 612 7.69 5.56 -1.55
C LEU A 612 7.39 7.02 -1.91
N MET A 613 7.88 7.99 -1.11
CA MET A 613 7.81 9.42 -1.44
C MET A 613 8.56 9.72 -2.74
N TYR A 614 9.78 9.23 -2.88
CA TYR A 614 10.57 9.36 -4.11
C TYR A 614 9.84 8.78 -5.33
N VAL A 615 9.22 7.60 -5.19
CA VAL A 615 8.43 6.98 -6.26
C VAL A 615 7.27 7.88 -6.64
N GLY A 616 6.48 8.37 -5.68
CA GLY A 616 5.35 9.26 -5.91
C GLY A 616 5.77 10.55 -6.64
N MET A 617 6.78 11.24 -6.13
CA MET A 617 7.30 12.48 -6.74
C MET A 617 7.77 12.25 -8.19
N THR A 618 8.48 11.16 -8.45
CA THR A 618 9.03 10.84 -9.78
C THR A 618 7.99 10.30 -10.77
N ARG A 619 6.70 10.21 -10.38
CA ARG A 619 5.60 9.96 -11.35
C ARG A 619 5.21 11.22 -12.10
N ALA A 620 5.50 12.39 -11.56
CA ALA A 620 5.15 13.67 -12.18
C ALA A 620 6.06 13.98 -13.38
N LYS A 621 5.43 14.40 -14.49
CA LYS A 621 6.12 14.92 -15.67
C LYS A 621 6.43 16.41 -15.51
N THR A 622 5.42 17.22 -15.24
CA THR A 622 5.54 18.68 -15.19
C THR A 622 5.09 19.28 -13.88
N HIS A 623 3.94 18.87 -13.36
CA HIS A 623 3.33 19.47 -12.18
C HIS A 623 3.34 18.50 -11.01
N LEU A 624 3.86 18.96 -9.86
CA LEU A 624 3.81 18.22 -8.60
C LEU A 624 3.23 19.12 -7.52
N THR A 625 2.17 18.64 -6.87
CA THR A 625 1.54 19.28 -5.71
C THR A 625 1.64 18.32 -4.52
N ILE A 626 2.07 18.83 -3.38
CA ILE A 626 2.14 18.06 -2.13
C ILE A 626 1.24 18.77 -1.12
N MET A 627 0.42 18.01 -0.41
CA MET A 627 -0.59 18.56 0.49
C MET A 627 -0.45 17.98 1.89
N HIS A 628 -0.72 18.80 2.90
CA HIS A 628 -0.88 18.39 4.30
C HIS A 628 -1.91 19.27 4.98
N ALA A 629 -2.64 18.72 5.95
CA ALA A 629 -3.59 19.43 6.77
C ALA A 629 -2.97 19.78 8.13
N ARG A 630 -3.39 20.90 8.74
CA ARG A 630 -3.01 21.30 10.09
C ARG A 630 -3.65 20.40 11.15
N GLN A 631 -4.89 20.03 10.90
CA GLN A 631 -5.64 19.11 11.73
C GLN A 631 -6.41 18.15 10.84
N ARG A 632 -6.65 16.96 11.35
CA ARG A 632 -7.37 15.91 10.63
C ARG A 632 -8.24 15.13 11.60
N MET A 633 -9.46 14.87 11.22
CA MET A 633 -10.32 13.97 11.95
C MET A 633 -9.87 12.54 11.64
N LEU A 634 -9.24 11.90 12.60
CA LEU A 634 -8.87 10.49 12.52
C LEU A 634 -9.59 9.75 13.64
N TRP A 635 -10.40 8.73 13.25
CA TRP A 635 -11.11 7.87 14.20
C TRP A 635 -12.09 8.58 15.13
N GLY A 636 -12.68 9.68 14.65
CA GLY A 636 -13.58 10.52 15.45
C GLY A 636 -12.86 11.46 16.43
N GLU A 637 -11.53 11.48 16.43
CA GLU A 637 -10.72 12.39 17.22
C GLU A 637 -10.00 13.39 16.30
N LEU A 638 -9.99 14.65 16.70
CA LEU A 638 -9.25 15.68 16.00
C LEU A 638 -7.77 15.55 16.37
N GLN A 639 -6.93 15.28 15.38
CA GLN A 639 -5.48 15.16 15.54
C GLN A 639 -4.78 16.26 14.76
N ALA A 640 -3.83 16.95 15.41
CA ALA A 640 -2.96 17.92 14.78
C ALA A 640 -1.58 17.27 14.58
N ASN A 641 -1.37 16.70 13.40
CA ASN A 641 -0.12 16.06 13.04
C ASN A 641 0.89 17.10 12.51
N SER A 642 2.15 16.93 12.85
CA SER A 642 3.21 17.74 12.22
C SER A 642 3.30 17.43 10.72
N PRO A 643 3.68 18.41 9.87
CA PRO A 643 3.99 18.13 8.47
C PRO A 643 5.04 17.01 8.36
N SER A 644 4.89 16.17 7.34
CA SER A 644 5.83 15.07 7.07
C SER A 644 7.29 15.54 7.07
N ARG A 645 8.17 14.81 7.74
CA ARG A 645 9.62 15.06 7.73
C ARG A 645 10.23 15.10 6.34
N PHE A 646 9.60 14.46 5.35
CA PHE A 646 10.05 14.48 3.97
C PHE A 646 9.94 15.88 3.33
N LEU A 647 9.04 16.74 3.85
CA LEU A 647 8.89 18.12 3.37
C LEU A 647 10.04 19.02 3.80
N SER A 648 10.71 18.69 4.92
CA SER A 648 11.89 19.43 5.37
C SER A 648 13.16 19.12 4.55
N ASP A 649 13.15 17.98 3.84
CA ASP A 649 14.26 17.59 2.98
C ASP A 649 14.23 18.30 1.60
N LEU A 650 13.12 18.97 1.24
CA LEU A 650 12.94 19.62 -0.05
C LEU A 650 13.75 20.93 -0.14
N PRO A 651 14.54 21.15 -1.22
CA PRO A 651 15.28 22.40 -1.40
C PRO A 651 14.34 23.59 -1.62
N GLU A 652 14.53 24.69 -0.89
CA GLU A 652 13.67 25.88 -0.94
C GLU A 652 13.54 26.50 -2.36
N HIS A 653 14.59 26.41 -3.18
CA HIS A 653 14.54 26.91 -4.55
C HIS A 653 13.60 26.11 -5.47
N THR A 654 13.27 24.85 -5.10
CA THR A 654 12.41 23.95 -5.90
C THR A 654 10.94 24.04 -5.52
N ILE A 655 10.60 24.68 -4.40
CA ILE A 655 9.27 24.67 -3.82
C ILE A 655 8.61 26.05 -3.80
N GLU A 656 7.30 26.06 -3.77
CA GLU A 656 6.45 27.20 -3.50
C GLU A 656 5.44 26.77 -2.41
N ARG A 657 5.52 27.44 -1.24
CA ARG A 657 4.60 27.17 -0.13
C ARG A 657 3.37 28.03 -0.23
N ARG A 658 2.20 27.43 -0.09
CA ARG A 658 0.90 28.08 -0.05
C ARG A 658 0.16 27.65 1.20
N SER A 659 -0.36 28.61 1.96
CA SER A 659 -1.22 28.35 3.10
C SER A 659 -2.62 28.93 2.82
N SER A 660 -3.65 28.11 2.94
CA SER A 660 -5.04 28.49 2.72
C SER A 660 -5.72 28.97 4.01
N GLY A 661 -5.00 29.70 4.88
CA GLY A 661 -5.56 30.24 6.12
C GLY A 661 -5.67 31.77 6.13
N ILE A 662 -6.49 32.31 7.02
CA ILE A 662 -6.71 33.75 7.26
C ILE A 662 -5.39 34.54 7.41
N LEU A 663 -4.29 33.88 7.78
CA LEU A 663 -2.95 34.48 7.86
C LEU A 663 -2.37 34.93 6.52
N SER A 664 -2.83 34.38 5.36
CA SER A 664 -2.38 34.86 4.05
C SER A 664 -2.90 36.26 3.73
N SER A 665 -4.08 36.61 4.19
CA SER A 665 -4.62 37.97 4.07
C SER A 665 -3.89 38.97 4.98
N PHE A 666 -3.44 38.53 6.17
CA PHE A 666 -2.63 39.35 7.07
C PHE A 666 -1.18 39.50 6.57
N ALA A 667 -0.56 38.46 6.03
CA ALA A 667 0.78 38.55 5.45
C ALA A 667 0.82 39.41 4.16
N LEU A 668 -0.22 39.33 3.33
CA LEU A 668 -0.36 40.19 2.17
C LEU A 668 -0.68 41.66 2.58
N ALA A 669 -1.48 41.85 3.61
CA ALA A 669 -1.76 43.18 4.17
C ALA A 669 -0.52 43.81 4.83
N SER A 670 0.32 43.00 5.54
CA SER A 670 1.57 43.47 6.13
C SER A 670 2.64 43.77 5.06
N LYS A 671 2.76 42.98 3.99
CA LYS A 671 3.66 43.29 2.88
C LYS A 671 3.21 44.54 2.09
N ALA A 672 1.91 44.67 1.82
CA ALA A 672 1.36 45.89 1.20
C ALA A 672 1.48 47.12 2.11
N GLY A 673 1.44 46.91 3.44
CA GLY A 673 1.69 47.94 4.43
C GLY A 673 3.16 48.38 4.48
N MET A 674 4.10 47.43 4.41
CA MET A 674 5.56 47.70 4.36
C MET A 674 5.95 48.43 3.05
N GLU A 675 5.44 48.01 1.89
CA GLU A 675 5.71 48.71 0.62
C GLU A 675 5.11 50.13 0.56
N LYS A 676 4.00 50.40 1.27
CA LYS A 676 3.44 51.73 1.42
C LYS A 676 4.21 52.58 2.42
N ALA A 677 4.77 52.00 3.49
CA ALA A 677 5.62 52.68 4.46
C ALA A 677 6.95 53.14 3.85
N GLU A 678 7.55 52.33 2.97
CA GLU A 678 8.76 52.71 2.23
C GLU A 678 8.55 53.84 1.21
N LYS A 679 7.29 54.06 0.75
CA LYS A 679 6.94 55.13 -0.19
C LYS A 679 6.45 56.43 0.48
N GLY A 680 6.52 56.53 1.81
CA GLY A 680 6.27 57.79 2.55
C GLY A 680 4.84 58.35 2.48
N THR A 681 3.81 57.55 2.26
CA THR A 681 2.44 57.97 2.04
C THR A 681 1.43 57.45 3.07
N LEU A 682 1.82 57.32 4.34
CA LEU A 682 0.90 56.96 5.44
C LEU A 682 1.05 57.93 6.61
N GLU A 683 -0.04 58.62 6.92
CA GLU A 683 -0.19 59.31 8.22
C GLU A 683 -0.27 58.27 9.34
N PRO A 684 0.20 58.55 10.57
CA PRO A 684 0.26 57.57 11.65
C PRO A 684 -1.15 57.17 12.08
N PHE A 685 -1.41 55.88 11.97
CA PHE A 685 -2.63 55.28 12.49
C PHE A 685 -2.61 55.34 14.03
N HIS A 686 -3.66 55.91 14.61
CA HIS A 686 -3.86 55.95 16.05
C HIS A 686 -3.98 54.56 16.65
N GLN A 687 -3.23 54.33 17.70
CA GLN A 687 -3.02 53.09 18.45
C GLN A 687 -4.23 52.65 19.33
N GLU A 688 -5.42 53.27 19.11
CA GLU A 688 -6.57 53.05 20.01
C GLU A 688 -7.53 51.90 19.58
N TYR A 689 -7.32 51.23 18.44
CA TYR A 689 -8.26 50.16 17.98
C TYR A 689 -7.75 48.74 18.12
N VAL A 690 -6.60 48.52 18.75
CA VAL A 690 -6.04 47.16 18.88
C VAL A 690 -6.32 46.51 20.25
N ASN A 691 -6.91 47.27 21.21
CA ASN A 691 -7.06 46.76 22.60
C ASN A 691 -8.49 46.35 22.98
N ALA A 692 -9.45 46.23 22.06
CA ALA A 692 -10.84 46.01 22.45
C ALA A 692 -11.40 44.58 22.26
N GLU A 693 -10.70 43.64 21.63
CA GLU A 693 -11.28 42.30 21.34
C GLU A 693 -10.41 41.07 21.71
N PHE A 694 -9.33 41.25 22.47
CA PHE A 694 -8.52 40.12 22.98
C PHE A 694 -8.51 40.04 24.51
N ASN A 695 -9.70 40.10 25.12
CA ASN A 695 -9.92 39.70 26.52
C ASN A 695 -10.96 38.58 26.55
N GLN A 696 -10.62 37.43 25.97
CA GLN A 696 -11.12 36.16 26.44
C GLN A 696 -9.92 35.45 27.06
N GLU A 697 -9.96 35.40 28.39
CA GLU A 697 -9.07 34.62 29.24
C GLU A 697 -9.12 33.15 28.85
N LEU A 698 -8.26 32.75 27.92
CA LEU A 698 -7.70 31.41 27.94
C LEU A 698 -6.55 31.47 28.94
N GLY A 699 -6.72 30.86 30.08
CA GLY A 699 -5.75 30.81 31.13
C GLY A 699 -4.40 30.35 30.59
N ALA A 700 -3.45 31.28 30.62
CA ALA A 700 -2.04 31.04 30.33
C ALA A 700 -1.44 30.22 31.48
N ASN A 701 -1.85 28.96 31.66
CA ASN A 701 -1.32 28.10 32.72
C ASN A 701 -1.08 26.62 32.29
N ASP A 702 -1.19 26.26 31.04
CA ASP A 702 -1.08 24.82 30.67
C ASP A 702 0.10 24.43 29.76
N PHE A 703 1.02 25.34 29.42
CA PHE A 703 2.22 24.96 28.65
C PHE A 703 3.50 25.67 29.19
N GLU A 704 3.82 25.47 30.46
CA GLU A 704 5.19 25.57 30.90
C GLU A 704 5.87 24.20 30.77
N ILE A 705 6.77 24.08 29.79
CA ILE A 705 7.71 22.95 29.70
C ILE A 705 8.55 23.03 31.00
N ASN A 706 8.37 22.03 31.84
CA ASN A 706 9.04 21.91 33.15
C ASN A 706 10.56 21.95 32.98
N GLN A 707 11.18 23.01 33.41
CA GLN A 707 12.62 23.08 33.62
C GLN A 707 13.08 22.25 34.86
N ASP A 708 12.14 21.77 35.69
CA ASP A 708 12.41 21.01 36.92
C ASP A 708 12.66 19.51 36.72
N ASN A 709 12.58 19.01 35.47
CA ASN A 709 12.73 17.56 35.17
C ASN A 709 14.15 17.00 35.44
N ALA A 710 15.17 17.88 35.60
CA ALA A 710 16.55 17.46 35.86
C ALA A 710 16.79 17.09 37.34
N GLU A 711 15.96 17.58 38.28
CA GLU A 711 16.14 17.43 39.73
C GLU A 711 15.30 16.34 40.40
N MET A 712 14.41 15.63 39.62
CA MET A 712 13.61 14.55 40.18
C MET A 712 14.46 13.31 40.44
N GLU A 713 14.66 12.98 41.70
CA GLU A 713 15.37 11.78 42.17
C GLU A 713 14.46 10.76 42.86
N GLU A 714 14.97 9.57 43.14
CA GLU A 714 14.26 8.57 43.95
C GLU A 714 13.87 9.15 45.29
N ASN A 715 12.62 8.96 45.73
CA ASN A 715 11.95 9.54 46.89
C ASN A 715 11.47 10.99 46.75
N SER A 716 11.65 11.65 45.62
CA SER A 716 11.04 12.96 45.36
C SER A 716 9.51 12.88 45.40
N ARG A 717 8.87 13.89 46.00
CA ARG A 717 7.40 14.04 45.99
C ARG A 717 6.99 14.72 44.68
N VAL A 718 6.00 14.17 44.02
CA VAL A 718 5.56 14.66 42.72
C VAL A 718 4.04 14.73 42.62
N SER A 719 3.55 15.62 41.77
CA SER A 719 2.11 15.76 41.44
C SER A 719 1.86 15.52 39.98
N HIS A 720 0.81 14.78 39.69
CA HIS A 720 0.30 14.53 38.32
C HIS A 720 -1.18 14.94 38.22
N PRO A 721 -1.58 15.71 37.21
CA PRO A 721 -2.97 16.24 37.09
C PRO A 721 -4.07 15.21 37.22
N LYS A 722 -3.85 14.00 36.69
CA LYS A 722 -4.84 12.91 36.68
C LYS A 722 -4.73 11.96 37.87
N PHE A 723 -3.54 11.72 38.44
CA PHE A 723 -3.31 10.68 39.45
C PHE A 723 -3.05 11.25 40.84
N GLY A 724 -3.00 12.59 40.97
CA GLY A 724 -2.75 13.26 42.24
C GLY A 724 -1.27 13.24 42.69
N THR A 725 -1.05 13.31 43.97
CA THR A 725 0.30 13.33 44.57
C THR A 725 0.85 11.92 44.75
N GLY A 726 2.17 11.78 44.63
CA GLY A 726 2.88 10.52 44.78
C GLY A 726 4.36 10.69 45.08
N THR A 727 5.07 9.59 45.19
CA THR A 727 6.54 9.56 45.47
C THR A 727 7.23 8.77 44.37
N VAL A 728 8.34 9.27 43.86
CA VAL A 728 9.18 8.57 42.89
C VAL A 728 9.81 7.36 43.55
N ALA A 729 9.41 6.18 43.13
CA ALA A 729 9.89 4.92 43.69
C ALA A 729 11.20 4.44 43.01
N LYS A 730 11.42 4.82 41.74
CA LYS A 730 12.62 4.48 40.99
C LYS A 730 12.80 5.41 39.79
N LYS A 731 14.06 5.77 39.46
CA LYS A 731 14.43 6.53 38.25
C LYS A 731 15.37 5.69 37.38
N ARG A 732 15.14 5.65 36.08
CA ARG A 732 15.95 4.94 35.06
C ARG A 732 16.09 5.83 33.82
N GLY A 733 17.09 6.68 33.80
CA GLY A 733 17.25 7.67 32.71
C GLY A 733 16.07 8.63 32.68
N ASP A 734 15.39 8.71 31.53
CA ASP A 734 14.19 9.55 31.32
C ASP A 734 12.88 8.94 31.87
N ILE A 735 12.91 7.75 32.46
CA ILE A 735 11.72 7.07 33.00
C ILE A 735 11.75 7.08 34.54
N ILE A 736 10.63 7.51 35.14
CA ILE A 736 10.39 7.40 36.58
C ILE A 736 9.21 6.51 36.89
N ASP A 737 9.35 5.69 37.92
CA ASP A 737 8.24 4.90 38.49
C ASP A 737 7.68 5.66 39.68
N VAL A 738 6.45 6.11 39.63
CA VAL A 738 5.78 6.86 40.71
C VAL A 738 4.78 5.96 41.43
N ARG A 739 4.85 5.99 42.77
CA ARG A 739 3.82 5.42 43.64
C ARG A 739 2.94 6.55 44.14
N PHE A 740 1.70 6.60 43.67
CA PHE A 740 0.73 7.59 44.07
C PHE A 740 0.15 7.31 45.47
N ASP A 741 -0.31 8.34 46.14
CA ASP A 741 -0.93 8.24 47.46
C ASP A 741 -2.25 7.46 47.40
N SER A 742 -2.86 7.33 46.22
CA SER A 742 -3.99 6.45 45.93
C SER A 742 -3.67 4.95 46.00
N GLY A 743 -2.37 4.57 46.08
CA GLY A 743 -1.91 3.18 46.04
C GLY A 743 -1.48 2.68 44.67
N GLU A 744 -1.82 3.39 43.59
CA GLU A 744 -1.42 3.03 42.24
C GLU A 744 0.08 3.27 41.99
N ARG A 745 0.67 2.41 41.09
CA ARG A 745 2.01 2.60 40.56
C ARG A 745 1.98 2.79 39.07
N LYS A 746 2.65 3.82 38.55
CA LYS A 746 2.73 4.12 37.13
C LYS A 746 4.14 4.54 36.76
N SER A 747 4.56 4.20 35.53
CA SER A 747 5.83 4.65 34.95
C SER A 747 5.58 5.78 33.97
N PHE A 748 6.42 6.81 34.01
CA PHE A 748 6.29 8.01 33.17
C PHE A 748 7.63 8.36 32.55
N ALA A 749 7.62 8.84 31.31
CA ALA A 749 8.77 9.47 30.68
C ALA A 749 8.78 10.96 31.05
N LEU A 750 9.85 11.43 31.66
CA LEU A 750 10.00 12.80 32.16
C LEU A 750 9.91 13.86 31.04
N SER A 751 10.37 13.48 29.84
CA SER A 751 10.37 14.37 28.68
C SER A 751 8.97 14.74 28.17
N ILE A 752 7.93 13.95 28.51
CA ILE A 752 6.56 14.13 27.98
C ILE A 752 5.47 14.08 29.06
N ALA A 753 5.76 13.66 30.27
CA ALA A 753 4.75 13.51 31.30
C ALA A 753 4.50 14.82 32.05
N PRO A 754 3.23 15.20 32.31
CA PRO A 754 2.92 16.42 33.08
C PRO A 754 3.07 16.18 34.58
N ILE A 755 4.28 15.83 35.02
CA ILE A 755 4.63 15.60 36.42
C ILE A 755 5.44 16.81 36.94
N ARG A 756 5.09 17.30 38.13
CA ARG A 756 5.78 18.40 38.80
C ARG A 756 6.33 17.93 40.13
N LEU A 757 7.50 18.44 40.48
CA LEU A 757 8.07 18.29 41.84
C LEU A 757 7.23 19.09 42.83
N ILE A 758 6.95 18.54 44.02
CA ILE A 758 6.21 19.25 45.09
C ILE A 758 7.17 19.58 46.23
#